data_b29596fe11e9073548bf4a4653c0993a
#
_entry.id   b29596fe11e9073548bf4a4653c0993a
#
_cell.length_a   1.000
_cell.length_b   1.000
_cell.length_c   1.000
_cell.angle_alpha   90.00
_cell.angle_beta   90.00
_cell.angle_gamma   90.00
#
_symmetry.space_group_name_H-M   'P 1'
#
loop_
_entity.id
_entity.type
_entity.pdbx_description
1 polymer ?
#
loop_
_entity_poly.entity_id
_entity_poly.type
_entity_poly.pdbx_seq_one_letter_code
_entity_poly.pdbx_strand_id
1 'polypeptide(L)'
;MNEKRVSAGITRREALKIGAGAIVGVAAFGGVGTLAVETSTPTTWVNPNRDIHSFNYQPGNEATKVDFSYAFATPHRITVGRPDASDRTLLDLQPGSLRMAWTYENLSMSNYPPLSFRTPQASWSIMIIPQIDGKTLTSSRWTRLDYVLPGLENVYEDVSGSVRLEVLSGITAALVRIEIINSDLKTHQYMLRCDSGSWGENPAWIDATRNVGDNLVAGWNERADRVLILGLGADSYSLQNDGLPPGSRSMILVWNVKPGEKRQGWIVRPYHAYEADLTALRKQDWAQEMEQGKKEWNNLLGKASKLSIPDVGVSNAYQACLNDLFIMREPLADGRIVGVPGTEIYRAGNSGEPLIVAVALDQNGLHKESVAESSTTLDMQEPDGCWADKRGWGHTFWACTGFKSWAIMEHYRLTSDKKYLSNVYPRMIASSRWQERQRARMRISDGDRSLTYGLMPRGFGDCGLKNDDDNYGVFFPHNIWAVYADRCSLEAAEILQKTGDIAELKKIYETAYNDLLEALDRGAIKEKDYRWIPGISDKASGSFWGVLNIVSPCGLLSPDHELVNGTLRKIESSMSKGGQPLHTGWMTDGAWVAITLDNIAEVNLAQGNGDAAVRYLYSTLNHGTPLFTWCEERGQEPGTTKCSGDRQHLWTPVAVVRVIRDMLVMENGDGLNLALGTAREWLGSGKPVGIAGACTHFGTVSYQMQYDSTGSKVTGEVIFAKQSSADWAVLHIRLPEGLKVKSVDQESKATVVPDGCGLRWNAPCGTMKFCASIGTI
;
A
#
# COMPACT_ATOMS: atom_id res chain seq x y z
N MET A 1 19.70 36.67 27.64
CA MET A 1 20.33 35.35 27.59
C MET A 1 19.49 34.50 26.67
N ASN A 2 19.97 34.28 25.47
CA ASN A 2 19.26 33.61 24.38
C ASN A 2 19.58 32.10 24.45
N GLU A 3 18.60 31.28 24.76
CA GLU A 3 18.66 29.87 24.48
C GLU A 3 17.97 29.60 23.12
N LYS A 4 18.76 29.45 22.09
CA LYS A 4 18.35 28.84 20.83
C LYS A 4 18.19 27.35 21.05
N ARG A 5 16.96 26.87 21.23
CA ARG A 5 16.64 25.46 21.01
C ARG A 5 16.54 25.23 19.50
N VAL A 6 17.57 24.65 18.95
CA VAL A 6 17.58 24.07 17.60
C VAL A 6 16.86 22.74 17.71
N SER A 7 15.64 22.64 17.22
CA SER A 7 14.98 21.35 16.99
C SER A 7 15.65 20.69 15.80
N ALA A 8 16.55 19.76 16.05
CA ALA A 8 17.14 18.93 15.01
C ALA A 8 16.05 17.96 14.50
N GLY A 9 15.40 18.30 13.39
CA GLY A 9 14.61 17.35 12.63
C GLY A 9 15.55 16.29 12.03
N ILE A 10 15.28 15.03 12.29
CA ILE A 10 16.03 13.92 11.70
C ILE A 10 15.72 13.90 10.20
N THR A 11 16.73 13.93 9.36
CA THR A 11 16.56 13.81 7.91
C THR A 11 16.24 12.35 7.52
N ARG A 12 15.62 12.12 6.38
CA ARG A 12 15.36 10.76 5.84
C ARG A 12 16.65 9.93 5.80
N ARG A 13 17.77 10.58 5.53
CA ARG A 13 19.12 9.97 5.56
C ARG A 13 19.52 9.51 6.96
N GLU A 14 19.13 10.24 7.99
CA GLU A 14 19.35 9.86 9.39
C GLU A 14 18.41 8.73 9.81
N ALA A 15 17.15 8.76 9.37
CA ALA A 15 16.21 7.66 9.54
C ALA A 15 16.70 6.37 8.83
N LEU A 16 17.29 6.49 7.65
CA LEU A 16 17.91 5.37 6.93
C LEU A 16 19.17 4.84 7.64
N LYS A 17 19.98 5.71 8.23
CA LYS A 17 21.11 5.30 9.07
C LYS A 17 20.67 4.59 10.34
N ILE A 18 19.55 5.04 10.93
CA ILE A 18 18.97 4.40 12.11
C ILE A 18 18.39 3.02 11.74
N GLY A 19 17.71 2.91 10.59
CA GLY A 19 17.25 1.61 10.07
C GLY A 19 18.41 0.63 9.78
N ALA A 20 19.50 1.11 9.20
CA ALA A 20 20.71 0.30 8.99
C ALA A 20 21.44 -0.01 10.31
N GLY A 21 21.43 0.92 11.27
CA GLY A 21 21.98 0.72 12.61
C GLY A 21 21.22 -0.30 13.45
N ALA A 22 19.89 -0.33 13.33
CA ALA A 22 19.06 -1.32 14.02
C ALA A 22 19.29 -2.75 13.52
N ILE A 23 19.64 -2.91 12.24
CA ILE A 23 20.04 -4.22 11.69
C ILE A 23 21.41 -4.66 12.23
N VAL A 24 22.34 -3.73 12.43
CA VAL A 24 23.65 -4.02 13.03
C VAL A 24 23.55 -4.24 14.55
N GLY A 25 22.62 -3.57 15.23
CA GLY A 25 22.40 -3.73 16.67
C GLY A 25 21.85 -5.12 17.07
N VAL A 26 21.08 -5.78 16.21
CA VAL A 26 20.60 -7.16 16.45
C VAL A 26 21.73 -8.18 16.31
N ALA A 27 22.76 -7.90 15.53
CA ALA A 27 23.94 -8.77 15.39
C ALA A 27 24.96 -8.61 16.53
N ALA A 28 24.91 -7.52 17.33
CA ALA A 28 25.90 -7.23 18.37
C ALA A 28 25.52 -7.70 19.79
N PHE A 29 24.29 -8.19 20.02
CA PHE A 29 23.83 -8.72 21.31
C PHE A 29 23.74 -10.26 21.36
N GLY A 30 24.52 -10.94 20.54
CA GLY A 30 24.64 -12.39 20.52
C GLY A 30 25.81 -12.88 21.37
N GLY A 31 25.71 -12.77 22.65
CA GLY A 31 26.75 -13.28 23.54
C GLY A 31 26.20 -13.85 24.83
N VAL A 32 25.51 -14.98 24.79
CA VAL A 32 25.55 -16.02 25.81
C VAL A 32 24.89 -17.28 25.21
N GLY A 33 25.67 -18.34 25.11
CA GLY A 33 25.20 -19.70 24.79
C GLY A 33 25.02 -19.94 23.30
N THR A 34 26.10 -20.35 22.63
CA THR A 34 26.03 -21.04 21.35
C THR A 34 25.27 -22.36 21.50
N LEU A 35 23.93 -22.29 21.50
CA LEU A 35 23.21 -23.31 20.80
C LEU A 35 23.46 -23.01 19.32
N ALA A 36 24.22 -23.90 18.69
CA ALA A 36 24.31 -23.93 17.25
C ALA A 36 22.86 -24.02 16.73
N VAL A 37 22.27 -22.88 16.43
CA VAL A 37 21.15 -22.82 15.50
C VAL A 37 21.79 -23.27 14.21
N GLU A 38 21.62 -24.54 13.86
CA GLU A 38 21.73 -24.91 12.45
C GLU A 38 20.96 -23.83 11.74
N THR A 39 21.66 -23.05 10.93
CA THR A 39 21.06 -22.09 10.01
C THR A 39 20.25 -22.91 9.04
N SER A 40 19.03 -23.30 9.47
CA SER A 40 18.03 -23.73 8.53
C SER A 40 17.89 -22.56 7.57
N THR A 41 18.28 -22.78 6.35
CA THR A 41 18.03 -21.89 5.21
C THR A 41 16.65 -21.28 5.42
N PRO A 42 16.51 -19.94 5.38
CA PRO A 42 15.21 -19.31 5.54
C PRO A 42 14.25 -20.07 4.62
N THR A 43 13.15 -20.55 5.13
CA THR A 43 12.09 -21.09 4.31
C THR A 43 11.55 -19.93 3.50
N THR A 44 12.19 -19.67 2.38
CA THR A 44 11.71 -18.76 1.39
C THR A 44 10.43 -19.37 0.85
N TRP A 45 9.36 -18.61 0.80
CA TRP A 45 8.10 -18.98 0.17
C TRP A 45 8.25 -19.11 -1.36
N VAL A 46 9.37 -19.58 -1.78
CA VAL A 46 9.72 -19.81 -3.17
C VAL A 46 9.04 -21.10 -3.59
N ASN A 47 8.32 -21.03 -4.69
CA ASN A 47 7.81 -22.25 -5.33
C ASN A 47 8.98 -23.22 -5.57
N PRO A 48 9.02 -24.38 -4.89
CA PRO A 48 10.15 -25.30 -4.96
C PRO A 48 10.37 -25.89 -6.37
N ASN A 49 9.40 -25.73 -7.25
CA ASN A 49 9.46 -26.17 -8.64
C ASN A 49 9.99 -25.09 -9.60
N ARG A 50 10.33 -23.91 -9.11
CA ARG A 50 10.82 -22.79 -9.92
C ARG A 50 12.29 -22.53 -9.63
N ASP A 51 13.13 -22.74 -10.63
CA ASP A 51 14.53 -22.31 -10.57
C ASP A 51 14.63 -20.80 -10.79
N ILE A 52 14.56 -20.06 -9.68
CA ILE A 52 14.63 -18.60 -9.68
C ILE A 52 16.03 -18.04 -10.00
N HIS A 53 17.07 -18.86 -9.86
CA HIS A 53 18.43 -18.44 -10.16
C HIS A 53 18.73 -18.47 -11.65
N SER A 54 18.02 -19.32 -12.42
CA SER A 54 18.12 -19.38 -13.86
C SER A 54 17.10 -18.48 -14.59
N PHE A 55 16.19 -17.82 -13.82
CA PHE A 55 15.16 -16.98 -14.40
C PHE A 55 15.75 -15.69 -14.97
N ASN A 56 15.83 -15.63 -16.28
CA ASN A 56 16.10 -14.42 -17.03
C ASN A 56 14.76 -13.78 -17.39
N TYR A 57 14.57 -12.50 -17.05
CA TYR A 57 13.37 -11.78 -17.43
C TYR A 57 13.21 -11.81 -18.96
N GLN A 58 12.10 -12.36 -19.38
CA GLN A 58 11.65 -12.35 -20.77
C GLN A 58 10.19 -11.90 -20.74
N PRO A 59 9.82 -10.77 -21.36
CA PRO A 59 8.44 -10.33 -21.38
C PRO A 59 7.51 -11.45 -21.89
N GLY A 60 6.48 -11.76 -21.09
CA GLY A 60 5.55 -12.85 -21.38
C GLY A 60 5.84 -14.18 -20.66
N ASN A 61 6.97 -14.29 -19.95
CA ASN A 61 7.30 -15.48 -19.15
C ASN A 61 7.02 -15.30 -17.65
N GLU A 62 6.34 -14.23 -17.26
CA GLU A 62 5.98 -13.98 -15.88
C GLU A 62 4.96 -15.02 -15.38
N ALA A 63 4.97 -15.23 -14.07
CA ALA A 63 3.98 -16.09 -13.45
C ALA A 63 2.56 -15.51 -13.64
N THR A 64 1.65 -16.37 -14.02
CA THR A 64 0.22 -16.05 -14.15
C THR A 64 -0.56 -16.39 -12.89
N LYS A 65 0.13 -16.48 -11.75
CA LYS A 65 -0.42 -16.73 -10.41
C LYS A 65 0.46 -16.12 -9.34
N VAL A 66 -0.14 -15.84 -8.19
CA VAL A 66 0.57 -15.34 -7.02
C VAL A 66 1.26 -16.51 -6.32
N ASP A 67 2.59 -16.54 -6.34
CA ASP A 67 3.42 -17.59 -5.75
C ASP A 67 4.52 -17.07 -4.81
N PHE A 68 4.61 -15.75 -4.63
CA PHE A 68 5.61 -15.09 -3.79
C PHE A 68 7.05 -15.49 -4.10
N SER A 69 7.35 -15.84 -5.35
CA SER A 69 8.65 -16.35 -5.79
C SER A 69 9.81 -15.38 -5.60
N TYR A 70 9.53 -14.11 -5.45
CA TYR A 70 10.49 -13.05 -5.14
C TYR A 70 10.28 -12.45 -3.75
N ALA A 71 9.57 -13.17 -2.86
CA ALA A 71 9.37 -12.69 -1.50
C ALA A 71 10.69 -12.30 -0.82
N PHE A 72 10.58 -11.33 0.04
CA PHE A 72 11.65 -10.80 0.87
C PHE A 72 11.93 -11.75 2.04
N ALA A 73 13.13 -11.77 2.56
CA ALA A 73 13.46 -12.61 3.70
C ALA A 73 12.74 -12.18 4.98
N THR A 74 12.54 -13.12 5.88
CA THR A 74 12.06 -12.80 7.24
C THR A 74 13.01 -11.83 7.95
N PRO A 75 12.50 -11.01 8.87
CA PRO A 75 11.15 -11.03 9.42
C PRO A 75 10.13 -10.44 8.45
N HIS A 76 8.95 -11.09 8.36
CA HIS A 76 7.80 -10.49 7.71
C HIS A 76 7.01 -9.68 8.73
N ARG A 77 6.50 -8.51 8.34
CA ARG A 77 5.84 -7.59 9.26
C ARG A 77 4.46 -7.21 8.77
N ILE A 78 3.54 -7.10 9.72
CA ILE A 78 2.20 -6.58 9.53
C ILE A 78 1.75 -5.87 10.81
N THR A 79 1.01 -4.80 10.66
CA THR A 79 0.41 -4.09 11.79
C THR A 79 -1.05 -4.45 11.93
N VAL A 80 -1.44 -4.84 13.12
CA VAL A 80 -2.84 -5.05 13.49
C VAL A 80 -3.37 -3.82 14.21
N GLY A 81 -4.64 -3.52 13.98
CA GLY A 81 -5.36 -2.39 14.58
C GLY A 81 -6.80 -2.41 14.12
N ARG A 82 -7.60 -1.48 14.61
CA ARG A 82 -8.93 -1.20 14.10
C ARG A 82 -8.83 -0.16 12.98
N PRO A 83 -9.80 -0.08 12.07
CA PRO A 83 -9.84 0.98 11.07
C PRO A 83 -9.81 2.35 11.75
N ASP A 84 -8.98 3.26 11.24
CA ASP A 84 -8.88 4.64 11.71
C ASP A 84 -8.69 4.80 13.25
N ALA A 85 -8.00 3.87 13.90
CA ALA A 85 -7.69 3.94 15.33
C ALA A 85 -6.19 4.11 15.55
N SER A 86 -5.79 4.73 16.66
CA SER A 86 -4.38 4.95 17.01
C SER A 86 -3.71 3.74 17.65
N ASP A 87 -4.50 2.83 18.24
CA ASP A 87 -3.97 1.62 18.87
C ASP A 87 -3.50 0.65 17.79
N ARG A 88 -2.19 0.49 17.69
CA ARG A 88 -1.52 -0.36 16.72
C ARG A 88 -0.61 -1.35 17.42
N THR A 89 -0.58 -2.58 16.93
CA THR A 89 0.38 -3.60 17.36
C THR A 89 1.11 -4.12 16.12
N LEU A 90 2.41 -3.90 16.08
CA LEU A 90 3.28 -4.39 15.03
C LEU A 90 3.59 -5.87 15.30
N LEU A 91 3.37 -6.71 14.33
CA LEU A 91 3.72 -8.14 14.34
C LEU A 91 4.97 -8.34 13.49
N ASP A 92 5.94 -9.05 14.05
CA ASP A 92 7.21 -9.39 13.40
C ASP A 92 7.37 -10.91 13.48
N LEU A 93 7.37 -11.57 12.31
CA LEU A 93 7.36 -13.01 12.18
C LEU A 93 8.74 -13.54 11.86
N GLN A 94 9.17 -14.49 12.69
CA GLN A 94 10.34 -15.32 12.50
C GLN A 94 9.94 -16.81 12.43
N PRO A 95 10.73 -17.69 11.83
CA PRO A 95 10.38 -19.10 11.74
C PRO A 95 10.05 -19.76 13.09
N GLY A 96 10.72 -19.39 14.18
CA GLY A 96 10.52 -19.97 15.51
C GLY A 96 9.75 -19.09 16.50
N SER A 97 9.29 -17.91 16.09
CA SER A 97 8.66 -16.97 17.02
C SER A 97 7.78 -15.94 16.33
N LEU A 98 6.84 -15.40 17.09
CA LEU A 98 6.07 -14.23 16.75
C LEU A 98 6.39 -13.12 17.77
N ARG A 99 6.88 -11.97 17.32
CA ARG A 99 7.04 -10.80 18.17
C ARG A 99 5.88 -9.84 17.98
N MET A 100 5.31 -9.36 19.07
CA MET A 100 4.32 -8.28 19.10
C MET A 100 4.99 -7.04 19.71
N ALA A 101 4.86 -5.90 19.05
CA ALA A 101 5.43 -4.64 19.53
C ALA A 101 4.39 -3.50 19.49
N TRP A 102 4.45 -2.60 20.47
CA TRP A 102 3.50 -1.48 20.57
C TRP A 102 4.11 -0.27 21.31
N THR A 103 3.42 0.84 21.27
CA THR A 103 3.78 2.03 22.04
C THR A 103 3.12 2.01 23.42
N TYR A 104 3.79 2.65 24.38
CA TYR A 104 3.31 2.77 25.76
C TYR A 104 2.15 3.76 25.90
N GLU A 105 2.19 4.86 25.20
CA GLU A 105 1.19 5.90 25.31
C GLU A 105 0.24 5.87 24.14
N ASN A 106 -1.01 6.13 24.44
CA ASN A 106 -1.97 6.46 23.41
C ASN A 106 -1.61 7.83 22.83
N LEU A 107 -1.17 7.79 21.62
CA LEU A 107 -0.73 8.96 20.92
C LEU A 107 -1.88 9.56 20.17
N SER A 108 -2.78 10.14 20.91
CA SER A 108 -3.55 11.19 20.29
C SER A 108 -2.55 12.22 19.78
N MET A 109 -2.54 12.44 18.50
CA MET A 109 -1.76 13.48 17.87
C MET A 109 -2.34 14.83 18.24
N SER A 110 -2.13 15.23 19.52
CA SER A 110 -2.75 16.39 20.12
C SER A 110 -2.24 17.72 19.56
N ASN A 111 -1.13 17.70 18.85
CA ASN A 111 -0.42 18.90 18.40
C ASN A 111 -0.53 19.12 16.88
N TYR A 112 -1.71 18.93 16.32
CA TYR A 112 -1.98 19.37 14.97
C TYR A 112 -2.01 20.92 14.91
N PRO A 113 -1.44 21.59 13.90
CA PRO A 113 -0.76 21.00 12.76
C PRO A 113 0.74 21.10 12.86
N PRO A 114 1.48 20.23 13.39
CA PRO A 114 2.84 20.09 12.93
C PRO A 114 2.88 18.91 11.98
N LEU A 115 3.20 19.17 10.73
CA LEU A 115 3.51 18.19 9.72
C LEU A 115 4.70 17.31 10.07
N SER A 116 5.38 17.60 11.16
CA SER A 116 6.56 16.91 11.63
C SER A 116 6.32 16.02 12.84
N PHE A 117 5.05 15.81 13.26
CA PHE A 117 4.85 14.91 14.39
C PHE A 117 5.03 13.46 13.92
N ARG A 118 5.62 12.66 14.79
CA ARG A 118 5.65 11.22 14.67
C ARG A 118 4.75 10.63 15.74
N THR A 119 4.04 9.57 15.38
CA THR A 119 3.61 8.65 16.41
C THR A 119 4.86 7.99 16.97
N PRO A 120 5.04 7.88 18.30
CA PRO A 120 6.18 7.16 18.82
C PRO A 120 6.22 5.75 18.25
N GLN A 121 7.43 5.34 17.94
CA GLN A 121 7.73 3.97 17.57
C GLN A 121 7.37 3.04 18.73
N ALA A 122 7.10 1.79 18.42
CA ALA A 122 6.90 0.77 19.43
C ALA A 122 8.08 0.76 20.41
N SER A 123 7.79 0.79 21.69
CA SER A 123 8.77 0.76 22.77
C SER A 123 8.71 -0.53 23.59
N TRP A 124 7.58 -1.24 23.51
CA TRP A 124 7.33 -2.51 24.19
C TRP A 124 7.33 -3.64 23.18
N SER A 125 7.80 -4.81 23.61
CA SER A 125 7.59 -6.02 22.82
C SER A 125 7.52 -7.26 23.69
N ILE A 126 6.79 -8.26 23.20
CA ILE A 126 6.89 -9.62 23.65
C ILE A 126 7.21 -10.52 22.46
N MET A 127 8.00 -11.54 22.70
CA MET A 127 8.32 -12.58 21.74
C MET A 127 7.68 -13.87 22.18
N ILE A 128 6.73 -14.36 21.42
CA ILE A 128 5.98 -15.60 21.66
C ILE A 128 6.72 -16.75 20.97
N ILE A 129 7.16 -17.72 21.73
CA ILE A 129 7.94 -18.86 21.26
C ILE A 129 7.18 -20.15 21.61
N PRO A 130 6.51 -20.78 20.64
CA PRO A 130 5.85 -22.05 20.85
C PRO A 130 6.82 -23.22 20.98
N GLN A 131 6.56 -24.10 21.94
CA GLN A 131 7.41 -25.27 22.23
C GLN A 131 6.57 -26.51 22.53
N ILE A 132 7.10 -27.69 22.21
CA ILE A 132 6.60 -28.98 22.66
C ILE A 132 7.75 -29.69 23.40
N ASP A 133 7.50 -30.16 24.65
CA ASP A 133 8.49 -30.82 25.50
C ASP A 133 9.84 -30.09 25.58
N GLY A 134 9.79 -28.74 25.63
CA GLY A 134 10.98 -27.89 25.69
C GLY A 134 11.66 -27.61 24.34
N LYS A 135 11.21 -28.24 23.24
CA LYS A 135 11.75 -28.00 21.90
C LYS A 135 10.93 -26.91 21.20
N THR A 136 11.61 -25.88 20.69
CA THR A 136 10.99 -24.82 19.92
C THR A 136 10.44 -25.37 18.60
N LEU A 137 9.19 -25.01 18.30
CA LEU A 137 8.54 -25.34 17.04
C LEU A 137 8.93 -24.33 15.95
N THR A 138 8.86 -24.79 14.71
CA THR A 138 9.07 -23.93 13.54
C THR A 138 7.72 -23.65 12.86
N SER A 139 7.53 -22.43 12.40
CA SER A 139 6.34 -22.08 11.63
C SER A 139 6.34 -22.81 10.30
N SER A 140 5.24 -23.52 10.02
CA SER A 140 4.99 -24.20 8.75
C SER A 140 4.20 -23.34 7.79
N ARG A 141 3.41 -22.39 8.31
CA ARG A 141 2.56 -21.52 7.52
C ARG A 141 2.26 -20.24 8.27
N TRP A 142 2.31 -19.10 7.55
CA TRP A 142 1.72 -17.85 8.00
C TRP A 142 1.01 -17.15 6.83
N THR A 143 -0.18 -16.64 7.12
CA THR A 143 -1.03 -15.92 6.18
C THR A 143 -1.73 -14.79 6.92
N ARG A 144 -2.35 -13.88 6.19
CA ARG A 144 -3.33 -13.00 6.84
C ARG A 144 -4.47 -13.83 7.42
N LEU A 145 -5.03 -13.32 8.51
CA LEU A 145 -6.24 -13.90 9.08
C LEU A 145 -7.37 -13.80 8.04
N ASP A 146 -8.09 -14.91 7.86
CA ASP A 146 -9.11 -15.05 6.81
C ASP A 146 -8.59 -14.61 5.41
N TYR A 147 -7.27 -14.72 5.18
CA TYR A 147 -6.48 -14.35 3.98
C TYR A 147 -6.43 -12.86 3.64
N VAL A 148 -7.28 -12.00 4.20
CA VAL A 148 -7.39 -10.59 3.80
C VAL A 148 -7.35 -9.60 4.96
N LEU A 149 -7.74 -10.00 6.16
CA LEU A 149 -7.83 -9.10 7.30
C LEU A 149 -6.43 -8.63 7.76
N PRO A 150 -6.30 -7.42 8.33
CA PRO A 150 -5.05 -6.95 8.93
C PRO A 150 -4.83 -7.66 10.28
N GLY A 151 -4.52 -8.91 10.17
CA GLY A 151 -4.28 -9.88 11.23
C GLY A 151 -3.42 -11.01 10.69
N LEU A 152 -3.15 -11.98 11.53
CA LEU A 152 -2.23 -13.06 11.23
C LEU A 152 -2.82 -14.40 11.63
N GLU A 153 -2.66 -15.41 10.77
CA GLU A 153 -2.72 -16.81 11.11
C GLU A 153 -1.32 -17.41 10.96
N ASN A 154 -0.78 -17.99 12.03
CA ASN A 154 0.52 -18.65 12.02
C ASN A 154 0.40 -20.04 12.66
N VAL A 155 0.94 -21.05 12.00
CA VAL A 155 0.94 -22.44 12.47
C VAL A 155 2.38 -22.89 12.70
N TYR A 156 2.65 -23.33 13.92
CA TYR A 156 3.90 -23.95 14.34
C TYR A 156 3.64 -25.44 14.56
N GLU A 157 4.43 -26.30 13.96
CA GLU A 157 4.17 -27.72 14.03
C GLU A 157 5.42 -28.59 13.97
N ASP A 158 5.30 -29.81 14.48
CA ASP A 158 6.19 -30.94 14.24
C ASP A 158 5.38 -32.24 14.16
N VAL A 159 6.08 -33.38 14.22
CA VAL A 159 5.42 -34.69 14.16
C VAL A 159 4.49 -35.00 15.35
N SER A 160 4.64 -34.31 16.48
CA SER A 160 3.88 -34.51 17.71
C SER A 160 2.59 -33.70 17.74
N GLY A 161 2.53 -32.58 16.99
CA GLY A 161 1.32 -31.77 16.94
C GLY A 161 1.59 -30.31 16.49
N SER A 162 0.61 -29.46 16.76
CA SER A 162 0.66 -28.07 16.28
C SER A 162 0.19 -27.06 17.33
N VAL A 163 0.72 -25.84 17.19
CA VAL A 163 0.24 -24.62 17.86
C VAL A 163 -0.13 -23.63 16.77
N ARG A 164 -1.41 -23.29 16.70
CA ARG A 164 -1.93 -22.25 15.79
C ARG A 164 -2.16 -20.97 16.57
N LEU A 165 -1.64 -19.88 16.05
CA LEU A 165 -1.87 -18.53 16.59
C LEU A 165 -2.67 -17.71 15.57
N GLU A 166 -3.80 -17.18 16.00
CA GLU A 166 -4.58 -16.21 15.24
C GLU A 166 -4.49 -14.85 15.94
N VAL A 167 -4.06 -13.84 15.22
CA VAL A 167 -3.84 -12.51 15.80
C VAL A 167 -4.72 -11.48 15.09
N LEU A 168 -5.47 -10.72 15.87
CA LEU A 168 -6.29 -9.62 15.37
C LEU A 168 -6.48 -8.55 16.45
N SER A 169 -6.78 -7.33 16.04
CA SER A 169 -7.29 -6.31 16.95
C SER A 169 -8.78 -6.54 17.24
N GLY A 170 -9.12 -6.74 18.49
CA GLY A 170 -10.47 -6.57 19.02
C GLY A 170 -10.77 -5.08 19.25
N ILE A 171 -11.87 -4.80 19.95
CA ILE A 171 -12.29 -3.41 20.25
C ILE A 171 -11.39 -2.79 21.31
N THR A 172 -11.04 -3.56 22.36
CA THR A 172 -10.32 -3.07 23.53
C THR A 172 -8.90 -3.62 23.68
N ALA A 173 -8.51 -4.57 22.83
CA ALA A 173 -7.23 -5.24 22.92
C ALA A 173 -6.76 -5.81 21.57
N ALA A 174 -5.44 -5.95 21.40
CA ALA A 174 -4.89 -6.88 20.43
C ALA A 174 -4.91 -8.29 21.02
N LEU A 175 -5.39 -9.25 20.24
CA LEU A 175 -5.72 -10.60 20.68
C LEU A 175 -4.89 -11.63 19.94
N VAL A 176 -4.34 -12.61 20.65
CA VAL A 176 -3.77 -13.83 20.09
C VAL A 176 -4.58 -15.00 20.59
N ARG A 177 -5.37 -15.61 19.72
CA ARG A 177 -6.04 -16.87 19.99
C ARG A 177 -5.04 -18.00 19.79
N ILE A 178 -4.93 -18.87 20.76
CA ILE A 178 -4.06 -20.03 20.74
C ILE A 178 -4.94 -21.27 20.58
N GLU A 179 -4.63 -22.10 19.58
CA GLU A 179 -5.18 -23.43 19.44
C GLU A 179 -4.04 -24.45 19.45
N ILE A 180 -4.12 -25.46 20.32
CA ILE A 180 -3.14 -26.52 20.45
C ILE A 180 -3.80 -27.83 20.06
N ILE A 181 -3.13 -28.64 19.24
CA ILE A 181 -3.58 -29.96 18.82
C ILE A 181 -2.44 -30.95 19.05
N ASN A 182 -2.67 -31.94 19.90
CA ASN A 182 -1.77 -33.07 20.05
C ASN A 182 -2.15 -34.18 19.04
N SER A 183 -1.30 -34.43 18.07
CA SER A 183 -1.49 -35.42 17.01
C SER A 183 -0.78 -36.73 17.29
N ASP A 184 0.01 -36.82 18.38
CA ASP A 184 0.73 -38.03 18.79
C ASP A 184 -0.13 -38.95 19.69
N LEU A 185 0.38 -40.16 19.97
CA LEU A 185 -0.22 -41.17 20.86
C LEU A 185 0.20 -40.98 22.32
N LYS A 186 1.02 -39.97 22.63
CA LYS A 186 1.49 -39.65 23.98
C LYS A 186 0.97 -38.31 24.43
N THR A 187 0.91 -38.13 25.76
CA THR A 187 0.69 -36.80 26.34
C THR A 187 1.96 -35.98 26.17
N HIS A 188 1.82 -34.75 25.64
CA HIS A 188 2.90 -33.80 25.48
C HIS A 188 2.65 -32.55 26.29
N GLN A 189 3.75 -31.91 26.72
CA GLN A 189 3.71 -30.59 27.34
C GLN A 189 3.92 -29.52 26.27
N TYR A 190 2.87 -28.77 25.97
CA TYR A 190 2.93 -27.60 25.11
C TYR A 190 3.19 -26.35 25.94
N MET A 191 4.10 -25.52 25.47
CA MET A 191 4.45 -24.28 26.15
C MET A 191 4.46 -23.11 25.18
N LEU A 192 3.96 -21.97 25.64
CA LEU A 192 4.21 -20.68 25.01
C LEU A 192 5.07 -19.86 25.96
N ARG A 193 6.31 -19.66 25.58
CA ARG A 193 7.22 -18.76 26.26
C ARG A 193 7.06 -17.37 25.67
N CYS A 194 6.74 -16.39 26.52
CA CYS A 194 6.51 -14.99 26.14
C CYS A 194 7.60 -14.12 26.78
N ASP A 195 8.66 -13.84 26.01
CA ASP A 195 9.78 -13.04 26.48
C ASP A 195 9.51 -11.57 26.25
N SER A 196 9.49 -10.78 27.32
CA SER A 196 9.41 -9.33 27.21
C SER A 196 10.77 -8.73 26.78
N GLY A 197 10.71 -7.63 26.04
CA GLY A 197 11.91 -6.95 25.57
C GLY A 197 11.62 -5.53 25.09
N SER A 198 12.70 -4.82 24.77
CA SER A 198 12.60 -3.50 24.19
C SER A 198 12.42 -3.57 22.67
N TRP A 199 11.81 -2.52 22.13
CA TRP A 199 11.75 -2.24 20.72
C TRP A 199 12.02 -0.73 20.51
N GLY A 200 13.01 -0.39 19.65
CA GLY A 200 13.32 1.00 19.32
C GLY A 200 14.28 1.71 20.29
N GLU A 201 14.37 3.03 20.14
CA GLU A 201 15.38 3.86 20.81
C GLU A 201 15.10 4.13 22.30
N ASN A 202 13.83 4.11 22.70
CA ASN A 202 13.38 4.35 24.06
C ASN A 202 12.64 3.14 24.60
N PRO A 203 13.36 2.06 24.95
CA PRO A 203 12.71 0.86 25.41
C PRO A 203 12.02 1.08 26.74
N ALA A 204 10.78 0.65 26.81
CA ALA A 204 10.06 0.49 28.05
C ALA A 204 9.92 -1.01 28.37
N TRP A 205 10.09 -1.37 29.63
CA TRP A 205 10.16 -2.74 30.07
C TRP A 205 8.89 -3.17 30.77
N ILE A 206 8.58 -4.47 30.71
CA ILE A 206 7.65 -5.09 31.65
C ILE A 206 8.40 -5.22 32.98
N ASP A 207 8.01 -4.42 33.98
CA ASP A 207 8.69 -4.36 35.27
C ASP A 207 8.31 -5.52 36.18
N ALA A 208 7.07 -6.03 36.05
CA ALA A 208 6.55 -7.10 36.86
C ALA A 208 5.67 -8.09 36.08
N THR A 209 5.75 -9.34 36.49
CA THR A 209 4.82 -10.39 36.08
C THR A 209 4.38 -11.17 37.30
N ARG A 210 3.10 -11.48 37.41
CA ARG A 210 2.55 -12.28 38.53
C ARG A 210 1.37 -13.11 38.05
N ASN A 211 1.18 -14.22 38.76
CA ASN A 211 -0.05 -14.98 38.70
C ASN A 211 -1.14 -14.19 39.46
N VAL A 212 -2.21 -13.83 38.77
CA VAL A 212 -3.32 -13.09 39.35
C VAL A 212 -4.55 -13.98 39.61
N GLY A 213 -4.33 -15.30 39.69
CA GLY A 213 -5.31 -16.33 40.06
C GLY A 213 -5.92 -17.05 38.85
N ASP A 214 -6.68 -18.09 39.09
CA ASP A 214 -7.39 -18.99 38.17
C ASP A 214 -7.10 -18.83 36.67
N ASN A 215 -5.96 -19.39 36.24
CA ASN A 215 -5.56 -19.44 34.82
C ASN A 215 -5.33 -18.10 34.13
N LEU A 216 -4.89 -17.09 34.88
CA LEU A 216 -4.48 -15.79 34.37
C LEU A 216 -3.11 -15.37 34.89
N VAL A 217 -2.23 -15.03 33.98
CA VAL A 217 -0.97 -14.33 34.28
C VAL A 217 -0.96 -12.96 33.64
N ALA A 218 -0.47 -11.95 34.35
CA ALA A 218 -0.38 -10.60 33.83
C ALA A 218 1.05 -10.07 33.92
N GLY A 219 1.42 -9.29 32.93
CA GLY A 219 2.63 -8.48 32.91
C GLY A 219 2.26 -7.00 32.86
N TRP A 220 2.91 -6.17 33.68
CA TRP A 220 2.64 -4.74 33.72
C TRP A 220 3.85 -3.88 34.08
N ASN A 221 3.68 -2.60 33.85
CA ASN A 221 4.63 -1.60 34.28
C ASN A 221 4.18 -1.04 35.64
N GLU A 222 4.90 -1.37 36.70
CA GLU A 222 4.57 -0.92 38.05
C GLU A 222 4.61 0.60 38.23
N ARG A 223 5.49 1.29 37.49
CA ARG A 223 5.61 2.75 37.56
C ARG A 223 4.39 3.48 37.01
N ALA A 224 3.71 2.86 36.03
CA ALA A 224 2.54 3.44 35.40
C ALA A 224 1.25 2.70 35.75
N ASP A 225 1.30 1.67 36.60
CA ASP A 225 0.15 0.84 37.01
C ASP A 225 -0.64 0.27 35.80
N ARG A 226 0.05 0.02 34.68
CA ARG A 226 -0.58 -0.43 33.44
C ARG A 226 -0.44 -1.92 33.24
N VAL A 227 -1.54 -2.56 32.91
CA VAL A 227 -1.56 -3.95 32.45
C VAL A 227 -1.16 -3.97 30.98
N LEU A 228 -0.03 -4.59 30.68
CA LEU A 228 0.54 -4.63 29.34
C LEU A 228 0.16 -5.89 28.59
N ILE A 229 0.01 -7.03 29.29
CA ILE A 229 -0.27 -8.32 28.70
C ILE A 229 -0.95 -9.25 29.69
N LEU A 230 -1.79 -10.14 29.15
CA LEU A 230 -2.44 -11.23 29.90
C LEU A 230 -2.22 -12.54 29.15
N GLY A 231 -2.02 -13.63 29.91
CA GLY A 231 -2.05 -15.00 29.41
C GLY A 231 -3.17 -15.78 30.09
N LEU A 232 -4.01 -16.47 29.31
CA LEU A 232 -5.19 -17.18 29.83
C LEU A 232 -5.33 -18.59 29.22
N GLY A 233 -5.98 -19.49 29.98
CA GLY A 233 -6.40 -20.79 29.50
C GLY A 233 -5.37 -21.91 29.63
N ALA A 234 -4.19 -21.64 30.18
CA ALA A 234 -3.17 -22.65 30.44
C ALA A 234 -3.48 -23.46 31.70
N ASP A 235 -2.94 -24.70 31.81
CA ASP A 235 -3.06 -25.55 32.99
C ASP A 235 -2.19 -25.00 34.14
N SER A 236 -1.03 -24.39 33.79
CA SER A 236 -0.14 -23.80 34.77
C SER A 236 0.70 -22.66 34.13
N TYR A 237 1.31 -21.87 34.99
CA TYR A 237 2.19 -20.75 34.61
C TYR A 237 3.48 -20.83 35.39
N SER A 238 4.56 -20.40 34.73
CA SER A 238 5.81 -20.08 35.41
C SER A 238 6.31 -18.70 34.97
N LEU A 239 7.04 -18.06 35.86
CA LEU A 239 7.65 -16.77 35.63
C LEU A 239 9.17 -16.96 35.71
N GLN A 240 9.88 -16.52 34.69
CA GLN A 240 11.32 -16.59 34.64
C GLN A 240 11.91 -15.19 34.57
N ASN A 241 12.75 -14.87 35.53
CA ASN A 241 13.44 -13.59 35.62
C ASN A 241 14.95 -13.75 35.50
N ASP A 242 15.48 -14.96 35.73
CA ASP A 242 16.90 -15.24 35.72
C ASP A 242 17.39 -15.57 34.30
N GLY A 243 18.61 -15.18 34.02
CA GLY A 243 19.27 -15.45 32.73
C GLY A 243 18.78 -14.59 31.55
N LEU A 244 17.95 -13.59 31.80
CA LEU A 244 17.48 -12.63 30.81
C LEU A 244 18.24 -11.29 30.96
N PRO A 245 18.27 -10.47 29.91
CA PRO A 245 18.81 -9.12 30.01
C PRO A 245 18.12 -8.32 31.14
N PRO A 246 18.84 -7.38 31.79
CA PRO A 246 18.24 -6.56 32.85
C PRO A 246 16.92 -5.93 32.40
N GLY A 247 15.88 -6.04 33.22
CA GLY A 247 14.54 -5.53 32.92
C GLY A 247 13.66 -6.45 32.09
N SER A 248 14.16 -7.56 31.55
CA SER A 248 13.36 -8.54 30.83
C SER A 248 12.67 -9.53 31.77
N ARG A 249 11.51 -10.01 31.36
CA ARG A 249 10.71 -11.00 32.06
C ARG A 249 10.14 -12.00 31.06
N SER A 250 9.98 -13.26 31.49
CA SER A 250 9.28 -14.28 30.70
C SER A 250 8.05 -14.77 31.45
N MET A 251 6.94 -14.82 30.71
CA MET A 251 5.76 -15.57 31.13
C MET A 251 5.76 -16.89 30.32
N ILE A 252 5.58 -18.00 31.01
CA ILE A 252 5.50 -19.31 30.37
C ILE A 252 4.13 -19.90 30.66
N LEU A 253 3.34 -20.12 29.61
CA LEU A 253 2.05 -20.77 29.67
C LEU A 253 2.23 -22.25 29.32
N VAL A 254 1.67 -23.15 30.09
CA VAL A 254 1.89 -24.58 29.96
C VAL A 254 0.56 -25.34 29.89
N TRP A 255 0.44 -26.22 28.90
CA TRP A 255 -0.67 -27.16 28.72
C TRP A 255 -0.14 -28.59 28.67
N ASN A 256 -0.74 -29.52 29.43
CA ASN A 256 -0.49 -30.95 29.32
C ASN A 256 -1.61 -31.54 28.47
N VAL A 257 -1.30 -31.81 27.20
CA VAL A 257 -2.31 -32.16 26.20
C VAL A 257 -2.24 -33.66 25.90
N LYS A 258 -3.35 -34.38 26.15
CA LYS A 258 -3.48 -35.84 25.92
C LYS A 258 -3.54 -36.15 24.41
N PRO A 259 -3.31 -37.42 24.03
CA PRO A 259 -3.48 -37.87 22.65
C PRO A 259 -4.81 -37.43 22.03
N GLY A 260 -4.76 -36.77 20.87
CA GLY A 260 -5.93 -36.31 20.13
C GLY A 260 -6.69 -35.14 20.79
N GLU A 261 -6.24 -34.65 21.94
CA GLU A 261 -6.87 -33.51 22.63
C GLU A 261 -6.57 -32.20 21.94
N LYS A 262 -7.56 -31.30 21.99
CA LYS A 262 -7.45 -29.90 21.56
C LYS A 262 -7.59 -28.99 22.78
N ARG A 263 -6.74 -27.97 22.85
CA ARG A 263 -6.76 -26.94 23.90
C ARG A 263 -6.78 -25.57 23.30
N GLN A 264 -7.34 -24.63 24.03
CA GLN A 264 -7.37 -23.22 23.64
C GLN A 264 -6.82 -22.33 24.75
N GLY A 265 -6.30 -21.18 24.35
CA GLY A 265 -5.84 -20.14 25.25
C GLY A 265 -5.77 -18.80 24.56
N TRP A 266 -5.35 -17.78 25.31
CA TRP A 266 -5.26 -16.41 24.83
C TRP A 266 -4.01 -15.72 25.35
N ILE A 267 -3.40 -14.91 24.48
CA ILE A 267 -2.55 -13.80 24.89
C ILE A 267 -3.27 -12.53 24.49
N VAL A 268 -3.43 -11.61 25.44
CA VAL A 268 -4.20 -10.38 25.27
C VAL A 268 -3.30 -9.19 25.59
N ARG A 269 -3.21 -8.25 24.69
CA ARG A 269 -2.59 -6.94 24.90
C ARG A 269 -3.69 -5.89 24.98
N PRO A 270 -4.15 -5.50 26.21
CA PRO A 270 -5.14 -4.46 26.40
C PRO A 270 -4.60 -3.12 25.91
N TYR A 271 -5.44 -2.27 25.30
CA TYR A 271 -5.02 -0.96 24.84
C TYR A 271 -4.88 0.04 25.98
N HIS A 272 -5.87 0.04 26.87
CA HIS A 272 -5.96 0.96 27.99
C HIS A 272 -6.45 0.20 29.22
N ALA A 273 -5.55 -0.41 29.97
CA ALA A 273 -5.92 -1.13 31.19
C ALA A 273 -4.92 -0.86 32.31
N TYR A 274 -5.43 -0.78 33.52
CA TYR A 274 -4.68 -0.62 34.75
C TYR A 274 -4.92 -1.79 35.68
N GLU A 275 -4.15 -1.90 36.76
CA GLU A 275 -4.28 -2.98 37.71
C GLU A 275 -5.72 -3.12 38.26
N ALA A 276 -6.40 -1.99 38.46
CA ALA A 276 -7.80 -1.98 38.89
C ALA A 276 -8.76 -2.69 37.94
N ASP A 277 -8.40 -2.79 36.65
CA ASP A 277 -9.25 -3.38 35.61
C ASP A 277 -9.10 -4.92 35.51
N LEU A 278 -8.14 -5.54 36.20
CA LEU A 278 -7.86 -6.96 36.11
C LEU A 278 -9.09 -7.84 36.36
N THR A 279 -9.96 -7.43 37.28
CA THR A 279 -11.20 -8.19 37.58
C THR A 279 -12.17 -8.17 36.40
N ALA A 280 -12.28 -7.07 35.67
CA ALA A 280 -13.10 -6.94 34.48
C ALA A 280 -12.49 -7.73 33.32
N LEU A 281 -11.18 -7.60 33.09
CA LEU A 281 -10.44 -8.29 32.03
C LEU A 281 -10.54 -9.82 32.13
N ARG A 282 -10.62 -10.36 33.35
CA ARG A 282 -10.83 -11.79 33.60
C ARG A 282 -12.17 -12.31 33.10
N LYS A 283 -13.19 -11.49 33.10
CA LYS A 283 -14.57 -11.85 32.73
C LYS A 283 -14.88 -11.53 31.28
N GLN A 284 -13.96 -10.87 30.59
CA GLN A 284 -14.13 -10.49 29.20
C GLN A 284 -14.19 -11.73 28.29
N ASP A 285 -15.14 -11.73 27.39
CA ASP A 285 -15.22 -12.74 26.32
C ASP A 285 -14.33 -12.32 25.14
N TRP A 286 -13.10 -12.83 25.13
CA TRP A 286 -12.10 -12.49 24.12
C TRP A 286 -12.43 -13.10 22.74
N ALA A 287 -13.20 -14.19 22.70
CA ALA A 287 -13.69 -14.73 21.43
C ALA A 287 -14.70 -13.79 20.79
N GLN A 288 -15.63 -13.24 21.58
CA GLN A 288 -16.58 -12.23 21.12
C GLN A 288 -15.86 -10.94 20.68
N GLU A 289 -14.85 -10.50 21.41
CA GLU A 289 -14.01 -9.34 21.05
C GLU A 289 -13.33 -9.52 19.68
N MET A 290 -12.76 -10.71 19.43
CA MET A 290 -12.13 -11.03 18.15
C MET A 290 -13.15 -11.03 17.00
N GLU A 291 -14.31 -11.61 17.21
CA GLU A 291 -15.38 -11.64 16.20
C GLU A 291 -15.94 -10.22 15.92
N GLN A 292 -15.99 -9.36 16.94
CA GLN A 292 -16.36 -7.95 16.72
C GLN A 292 -15.31 -7.22 15.87
N GLY A 293 -14.02 -7.45 16.12
CA GLY A 293 -12.95 -6.91 15.29
C GLY A 293 -13.04 -7.37 13.83
N LYS A 294 -13.27 -8.67 13.60
CA LYS A 294 -13.52 -9.22 12.25
C LYS A 294 -14.73 -8.56 11.58
N LYS A 295 -15.82 -8.39 12.31
CA LYS A 295 -17.05 -7.79 11.81
C LYS A 295 -16.84 -6.31 11.42
N GLU A 296 -16.05 -5.57 12.19
CA GLU A 296 -15.74 -4.17 11.87
C GLU A 296 -15.03 -4.06 10.50
N TRP A 297 -14.00 -4.88 10.27
CA TRP A 297 -13.28 -4.94 9.00
C TRP A 297 -14.18 -5.40 7.85
N ASN A 298 -14.93 -6.47 8.02
CA ASN A 298 -15.84 -6.99 7.00
C ASN A 298 -16.95 -5.98 6.63
N ASN A 299 -17.46 -5.22 7.58
CA ASN A 299 -18.44 -4.17 7.33
C ASN A 299 -17.82 -3.03 6.52
N LEU A 300 -16.55 -2.70 6.76
CA LEU A 300 -15.84 -1.69 6.00
C LEU A 300 -15.64 -2.13 4.55
N LEU A 301 -15.04 -3.30 4.34
CA LEU A 301 -14.88 -3.89 3.00
C LEU A 301 -16.23 -4.10 2.29
N GLY A 302 -17.27 -4.35 3.07
CA GLY A 302 -18.64 -4.50 2.58
C GLY A 302 -19.17 -3.31 1.79
N LYS A 303 -18.65 -2.12 2.01
CA LYS A 303 -19.04 -0.88 1.35
C LYS A 303 -18.33 -0.65 0.01
N ALA A 304 -17.16 -1.23 -0.17
CA ALA A 304 -16.36 -1.04 -1.38
C ALA A 304 -16.91 -1.82 -2.57
N SER A 305 -16.45 -1.47 -3.78
CA SER A 305 -16.70 -2.21 -5.01
C SER A 305 -16.36 -3.69 -4.87
N LYS A 306 -17.17 -4.57 -5.47
CA LYS A 306 -16.99 -6.03 -5.38
C LYS A 306 -16.36 -6.57 -6.64
N LEU A 307 -15.23 -7.25 -6.50
CA LEU A 307 -14.53 -7.87 -7.61
C LEU A 307 -15.01 -9.32 -7.81
N SER A 308 -15.10 -9.73 -9.07
CA SER A 308 -15.24 -11.13 -9.51
C SER A 308 -13.99 -11.48 -10.31
N ILE A 309 -12.96 -11.96 -9.63
CA ILE A 309 -11.68 -12.38 -10.20
C ILE A 309 -11.45 -13.85 -9.88
N PRO A 310 -11.29 -14.73 -10.89
CA PRO A 310 -11.06 -16.16 -10.67
C PRO A 310 -9.77 -16.49 -9.92
N ASP A 311 -8.75 -15.64 -10.04
CA ASP A 311 -7.49 -15.78 -9.30
C ASP A 311 -7.67 -15.29 -7.85
N VAL A 312 -7.72 -16.26 -6.94
CA VAL A 312 -7.91 -16.00 -5.50
C VAL A 312 -6.74 -15.19 -4.92
N GLY A 313 -5.51 -15.40 -5.41
CA GLY A 313 -4.35 -14.64 -4.96
C GLY A 313 -4.48 -13.15 -5.27
N VAL A 314 -4.92 -12.81 -6.48
CA VAL A 314 -5.17 -11.41 -6.88
C VAL A 314 -6.34 -10.80 -6.11
N SER A 315 -7.43 -11.57 -5.94
CA SER A 315 -8.59 -11.12 -5.17
C SER A 315 -8.24 -10.84 -3.71
N ASN A 316 -7.47 -11.75 -3.08
CA ASN A 316 -7.00 -11.58 -1.71
C ASN A 316 -6.03 -10.40 -1.58
N ALA A 317 -5.11 -10.22 -2.54
CA ALA A 317 -4.19 -9.08 -2.56
C ALA A 317 -4.95 -7.74 -2.59
N TYR A 318 -5.94 -7.62 -3.46
CA TYR A 318 -6.76 -6.41 -3.54
C TYR A 318 -7.44 -6.08 -2.21
N GLN A 319 -8.11 -7.06 -1.58
CA GLN A 319 -8.81 -6.85 -0.31
C GLN A 319 -7.84 -6.57 0.85
N ALA A 320 -6.71 -7.29 0.89
CA ALA A 320 -5.66 -7.07 1.88
C ALA A 320 -5.07 -5.66 1.78
N CYS A 321 -4.77 -5.22 0.57
CA CYS A 321 -4.25 -3.89 0.30
C CYS A 321 -5.27 -2.80 0.65
N LEU A 322 -6.56 -3.01 0.33
CA LEU A 322 -7.62 -2.07 0.70
C LEU A 322 -7.75 -1.92 2.22
N ASN A 323 -7.63 -3.02 2.99
CA ASN A 323 -7.57 -2.97 4.45
C ASN A 323 -6.35 -2.17 4.95
N ASP A 324 -5.19 -2.36 4.31
CA ASP A 324 -3.95 -1.68 4.73
C ASP A 324 -4.04 -0.15 4.56
N LEU A 325 -4.85 0.35 3.62
CA LEU A 325 -5.10 1.79 3.50
C LEU A 325 -5.68 2.39 4.78
N PHE A 326 -6.45 1.61 5.55
CA PHE A 326 -7.02 2.05 6.84
C PHE A 326 -6.07 1.85 8.02
N ILE A 327 -5.08 0.97 7.89
CA ILE A 327 -4.01 0.82 8.88
C ILE A 327 -3.04 2.01 8.82
N MET A 328 -2.90 2.64 7.65
CA MET A 328 -2.01 3.79 7.43
C MET A 328 -2.72 5.14 7.59
N ARG A 329 -3.67 5.20 8.51
CA ARG A 329 -4.44 6.40 8.87
C ARG A 329 -4.47 6.54 10.38
N GLU A 330 -4.21 7.74 10.86
CA GLU A 330 -4.16 8.04 12.29
C GLU A 330 -5.20 9.10 12.65
N PRO A 331 -6.03 8.86 13.67
CA PRO A 331 -6.96 9.86 14.15
C PRO A 331 -6.22 10.95 14.94
N LEU A 332 -6.61 12.19 14.72
CA LEU A 332 -6.21 13.33 15.53
C LEU A 332 -7.12 13.47 16.75
N ALA A 333 -6.69 14.27 17.74
CA ALA A 333 -7.47 14.53 18.95
C ALA A 333 -8.86 15.16 18.66
N ASP A 334 -8.99 15.89 17.56
CA ASP A 334 -10.26 16.49 17.11
C ASP A 334 -11.09 15.56 16.21
N GLY A 335 -10.67 14.31 16.03
CA GLY A 335 -11.37 13.28 15.25
C GLY A 335 -11.11 13.33 13.76
N ARG A 336 -10.29 14.28 13.25
CA ARG A 336 -9.83 14.26 11.86
C ARG A 336 -8.81 13.15 11.67
N ILE A 337 -8.60 12.77 10.43
CA ILE A 337 -7.66 11.72 10.04
C ILE A 337 -6.43 12.36 9.38
N VAL A 338 -5.26 11.84 9.66
CA VAL A 338 -4.04 12.12 8.92
C VAL A 338 -3.47 10.82 8.36
N GLY A 339 -3.11 10.83 7.10
CA GLY A 339 -2.44 9.72 6.47
C GLY A 339 -0.97 9.63 6.87
N VAL A 340 -0.46 8.41 6.96
CA VAL A 340 0.94 8.10 7.25
C VAL A 340 1.48 7.15 6.19
N PRO A 341 2.72 7.36 5.69
CA PRO A 341 3.26 6.53 4.61
C PRO A 341 3.61 5.10 5.02
N GLY A 342 3.69 4.81 6.31
CA GLY A 342 4.07 3.49 6.78
C GLY A 342 3.72 3.23 8.24
N THR A 343 4.05 2.04 8.72
CA THR A 343 3.62 1.54 10.03
C THR A 343 4.71 1.54 11.10
N GLU A 344 5.94 1.87 10.72
CA GLU A 344 7.12 1.84 11.60
C GLU A 344 7.84 3.21 11.62
N ILE A 345 8.86 3.38 10.77
CA ILE A 345 9.70 4.58 10.71
C ILE A 345 8.91 5.76 10.13
N TYR A 346 8.06 5.49 9.15
CA TYR A 346 7.24 6.49 8.46
C TYR A 346 5.84 6.65 9.05
N ARG A 347 5.63 6.17 10.26
CA ARG A 347 4.41 6.44 11.01
C ARG A 347 4.39 7.89 11.50
N ALA A 348 4.34 8.82 10.56
CA ALA A 348 4.31 10.26 10.78
C ALA A 348 3.35 10.91 9.79
N GLY A 349 2.65 11.96 10.21
CA GLY A 349 1.76 12.69 9.33
C GLY A 349 2.50 13.23 8.10
N ASN A 350 1.90 13.01 6.93
CA ASN A 350 2.43 13.48 5.65
C ASN A 350 1.33 14.26 4.91
N SER A 351 1.73 15.32 4.21
CA SER A 351 0.78 16.22 3.57
C SER A 351 0.50 15.91 2.10
N GLY A 352 1.20 14.98 1.52
CA GLY A 352 1.15 14.73 0.08
C GLY A 352 0.85 13.27 -0.27
N GLU A 353 1.77 12.37 0.03
CA GLU A 353 1.69 10.96 -0.39
C GLU A 353 0.37 10.27 -0.02
N PRO A 354 -0.18 10.44 1.20
CA PRO A 354 -1.45 9.80 1.55
C PRO A 354 -2.66 10.26 0.74
N LEU A 355 -2.56 11.35 -0.01
CA LEU A 355 -3.67 11.79 -0.86
C LEU A 355 -3.95 10.82 -2.03
N ILE A 356 -2.97 10.01 -2.40
CA ILE A 356 -3.17 8.92 -3.35
C ILE A 356 -4.09 7.85 -2.75
N VAL A 357 -4.04 7.67 -1.42
CA VAL A 357 -5.00 6.82 -0.70
C VAL A 357 -6.42 7.36 -0.84
N ALA A 358 -6.61 8.68 -0.69
CA ALA A 358 -7.93 9.29 -0.86
C ALA A 358 -8.52 9.00 -2.25
N VAL A 359 -7.71 9.06 -3.30
CA VAL A 359 -8.13 8.68 -4.67
C VAL A 359 -8.54 7.22 -4.73
N ALA A 360 -7.73 6.29 -4.19
CA ALA A 360 -8.07 4.88 -4.19
C ALA A 360 -9.37 4.57 -3.43
N LEU A 361 -9.61 5.27 -2.32
CA LEU A 361 -10.85 5.15 -1.55
C LEU A 361 -12.07 5.63 -2.35
N ASP A 362 -11.95 6.78 -3.03
CA ASP A 362 -13.02 7.32 -3.87
C ASP A 362 -13.36 6.41 -5.05
N GLN A 363 -12.36 5.91 -5.76
CA GLN A 363 -12.54 4.96 -6.86
C GLN A 363 -13.25 3.67 -6.42
N ASN A 364 -13.15 3.33 -5.14
CA ASN A 364 -13.80 2.17 -4.55
C ASN A 364 -15.14 2.49 -3.85
N GLY A 365 -15.67 3.71 -4.00
CA GLY A 365 -16.95 4.12 -3.42
C GLY A 365 -16.90 4.48 -1.93
N LEU A 366 -15.71 4.62 -1.36
CA LEU A 366 -15.49 5.00 0.04
C LEU A 366 -15.30 6.53 0.16
N HIS A 367 -16.28 7.27 -0.37
CA HIS A 367 -16.20 8.73 -0.54
C HIS A 367 -16.06 9.49 0.79
N LYS A 368 -16.75 9.04 1.83
CA LYS A 368 -16.67 9.65 3.15
C LYS A 368 -15.26 9.50 3.74
N GLU A 369 -14.71 8.32 3.58
CA GLU A 369 -13.38 7.97 4.05
C GLU A 369 -12.30 8.73 3.27
N SER A 370 -12.47 8.95 1.96
CA SER A 370 -11.61 9.78 1.12
C SER A 370 -11.59 11.24 1.58
N VAL A 371 -12.76 11.85 1.82
CA VAL A 371 -12.84 13.22 2.33
C VAL A 371 -12.17 13.33 3.70
N ALA A 372 -12.33 12.33 4.58
CA ALA A 372 -11.64 12.31 5.87
C ALA A 372 -10.11 12.29 5.71
N GLU A 373 -9.59 11.46 4.78
CA GLU A 373 -8.16 11.40 4.43
C GLU A 373 -7.61 12.76 3.98
N SER A 374 -8.39 13.47 3.17
CA SER A 374 -8.00 14.77 2.61
C SER A 374 -8.14 15.92 3.61
N SER A 375 -8.89 15.76 4.70
CA SER A 375 -9.35 16.85 5.55
C SER A 375 -8.22 17.67 6.17
N THR A 376 -7.14 17.02 6.58
CA THR A 376 -6.00 17.68 7.23
C THR A 376 -5.12 18.47 6.28
N THR A 377 -5.13 18.13 4.98
CA THR A 377 -4.29 18.82 4.00
C THR A 377 -4.72 20.27 3.76
N LEU A 378 -6.00 20.57 4.02
CA LEU A 378 -6.54 21.91 3.86
C LEU A 378 -5.85 22.92 4.79
N ASP A 379 -5.52 22.49 6.00
CA ASP A 379 -4.86 23.33 7.00
C ASP A 379 -3.33 23.41 6.83
N MET A 380 -2.80 22.65 5.91
CA MET A 380 -1.37 22.59 5.62
C MET A 380 -0.92 23.62 4.59
N GLN A 381 -1.83 24.43 4.04
CA GLN A 381 -1.49 25.52 3.14
C GLN A 381 -0.88 26.68 3.89
N GLU A 382 0.26 27.17 3.42
CA GLU A 382 0.89 28.38 3.97
C GLU A 382 0.10 29.65 3.59
N PRO A 383 0.22 30.73 4.37
CA PRO A 383 -0.49 31.99 4.07
C PRO A 383 -0.18 32.61 2.71
N ASP A 384 0.99 32.32 2.14
CA ASP A 384 1.38 32.78 0.81
C ASP A 384 0.80 31.93 -0.34
N GLY A 385 0.05 30.87 0.00
CA GLY A 385 -0.57 29.95 -0.94
C GLY A 385 0.25 28.69 -1.23
N CYS A 386 1.47 28.57 -0.71
CA CYS A 386 2.24 27.34 -0.87
C CYS A 386 1.52 26.15 -0.26
N TRP A 387 1.35 25.09 -1.05
CA TRP A 387 0.69 23.86 -0.61
C TRP A 387 1.61 22.63 -0.75
N ALA A 388 2.87 22.86 -1.06
CA ALA A 388 3.89 21.85 -1.08
C ALA A 388 4.33 21.45 0.33
N ASP A 389 4.87 20.26 0.49
CA ASP A 389 5.42 19.83 1.76
C ASP A 389 6.78 20.52 2.02
N LYS A 390 6.85 21.28 3.10
CA LYS A 390 8.07 21.97 3.54
C LYS A 390 8.63 21.43 4.84
N ARG A 391 7.87 20.66 5.59
CA ARG A 391 8.11 20.49 7.03
C ARG A 391 8.83 19.21 7.40
N GLY A 392 8.49 18.11 6.81
CA GLY A 392 9.08 16.82 7.20
C GLY A 392 10.56 16.69 6.88
N TRP A 393 11.03 17.36 5.84
CA TRP A 393 12.35 17.16 5.24
C TRP A 393 13.26 18.39 5.26
N GLY A 394 12.76 19.53 5.71
CA GLY A 394 13.45 20.80 5.58
C GLY A 394 13.61 21.30 4.15
N HIS A 395 13.03 20.62 3.17
CA HIS A 395 13.06 20.91 1.75
C HIS A 395 11.64 20.95 1.16
N THR A 396 11.50 21.50 -0.03
CA THR A 396 10.20 21.62 -0.68
C THR A 396 10.00 20.48 -1.68
N PHE A 397 8.91 19.71 -1.47
CA PHE A 397 8.46 18.65 -2.35
C PHE A 397 7.25 19.14 -3.16
N TRP A 398 7.52 19.66 -4.37
CA TRP A 398 6.53 20.38 -5.18
C TRP A 398 5.38 19.49 -5.68
N ALA A 399 5.61 18.17 -5.88
CA ALA A 399 4.59 17.24 -6.35
C ALA A 399 3.38 17.13 -5.43
N CYS A 400 3.54 17.37 -4.12
CA CYS A 400 2.45 17.30 -3.15
C CYS A 400 1.25 18.19 -3.49
N THR A 401 1.46 19.33 -4.14
CA THR A 401 0.39 20.19 -4.63
C THR A 401 -0.49 19.48 -5.66
N GLY A 402 0.16 18.74 -6.57
CA GLY A 402 -0.53 17.95 -7.59
C GLY A 402 -1.34 16.81 -6.99
N PHE A 403 -0.79 16.08 -6.02
CA PHE A 403 -1.50 14.99 -5.34
C PHE A 403 -2.78 15.50 -4.65
N LYS A 404 -2.70 16.65 -3.97
CA LYS A 404 -3.86 17.29 -3.33
C LYS A 404 -4.93 17.69 -4.34
N SER A 405 -4.52 18.37 -5.41
CA SER A 405 -5.41 18.81 -6.47
C SER A 405 -6.08 17.61 -7.17
N TRP A 406 -5.33 16.53 -7.38
CA TRP A 406 -5.87 15.29 -7.93
C TRP A 406 -6.94 14.68 -7.02
N ALA A 407 -6.64 14.48 -5.74
CA ALA A 407 -7.60 13.91 -4.81
C ALA A 407 -8.90 14.72 -4.73
N ILE A 408 -8.80 16.07 -4.72
CA ILE A 408 -9.96 16.96 -4.71
C ILE A 408 -10.78 16.82 -6.00
N MET A 409 -10.13 16.86 -7.15
CA MET A 409 -10.84 16.80 -8.42
C MET A 409 -11.40 15.42 -8.72
N GLU A 410 -10.69 14.37 -8.34
CA GLU A 410 -11.17 12.99 -8.48
C GLU A 410 -12.42 12.75 -7.62
N HIS A 411 -12.41 13.23 -6.38
CA HIS A 411 -13.59 13.22 -5.53
C HIS A 411 -14.78 13.89 -6.23
N TYR A 412 -14.57 15.08 -6.81
CA TYR A 412 -15.63 15.78 -7.54
C TYR A 412 -16.10 14.99 -8.77
N ARG A 413 -15.19 14.47 -9.59
CA ARG A 413 -15.52 13.73 -10.81
C ARG A 413 -16.35 12.48 -10.53
N LEU A 414 -16.03 11.78 -9.42
CA LEU A 414 -16.72 10.56 -9.00
C LEU A 414 -18.04 10.81 -8.26
N THR A 415 -18.21 11.97 -7.60
CA THR A 415 -19.36 12.25 -6.72
C THR A 415 -20.23 13.41 -7.17
N SER A 416 -19.71 14.30 -8.00
CA SER A 416 -20.32 15.59 -8.36
C SER A 416 -20.58 16.51 -7.16
N ASP A 417 -19.82 16.37 -6.05
CA ASP A 417 -19.98 17.21 -4.85
C ASP A 417 -19.43 18.63 -5.05
N LYS A 418 -20.25 19.48 -5.68
CA LYS A 418 -19.95 20.91 -5.87
C LYS A 418 -19.76 21.67 -4.57
N LYS A 419 -20.39 21.22 -3.47
CA LYS A 419 -20.26 21.90 -2.17
C LYS A 419 -18.86 21.70 -1.62
N TYR A 420 -18.37 20.46 -1.63
CA TYR A 420 -16.99 20.16 -1.23
C TYR A 420 -16.00 20.94 -2.11
N LEU A 421 -16.13 20.85 -3.44
CA LEU A 421 -15.27 21.56 -4.38
C LEU A 421 -15.26 23.07 -4.13
N SER A 422 -16.43 23.67 -3.90
CA SER A 422 -16.54 25.12 -3.60
C SER A 422 -15.83 25.50 -2.31
N ASN A 423 -15.85 24.64 -1.30
CA ASN A 423 -15.18 24.88 -0.02
C ASN A 423 -13.64 24.86 -0.14
N VAL A 424 -13.10 23.98 -0.98
CA VAL A 424 -11.65 23.81 -1.16
C VAL A 424 -11.07 24.70 -2.25
N TYR A 425 -11.87 25.19 -3.19
CA TYR A 425 -11.47 26.01 -4.33
C TYR A 425 -10.55 27.20 -3.98
N PRO A 426 -10.81 27.98 -2.89
CA PRO A 426 -9.94 29.09 -2.52
C PRO A 426 -8.48 28.68 -2.31
N ARG A 427 -8.25 27.44 -1.86
CA ARG A 427 -6.90 26.89 -1.65
C ARG A 427 -6.24 26.47 -2.97
N MET A 428 -7.02 25.95 -3.90
CA MET A 428 -6.54 25.56 -5.22
C MET A 428 -6.04 26.78 -5.99
N ILE A 429 -6.83 27.82 -6.08
CA ILE A 429 -6.43 29.05 -6.78
C ILE A 429 -5.24 29.76 -6.09
N ALA A 430 -5.20 29.81 -4.76
CA ALA A 430 -4.06 30.36 -4.02
C ALA A 430 -2.76 29.61 -4.34
N SER A 431 -2.85 28.29 -4.46
CA SER A 431 -1.72 27.43 -4.82
C SER A 431 -1.25 27.66 -6.24
N SER A 432 -2.16 27.74 -7.23
CA SER A 432 -1.79 28.04 -8.63
C SER A 432 -1.11 29.41 -8.77
N ARG A 433 -1.63 30.43 -8.10
CA ARG A 433 -0.99 31.77 -8.04
C ARG A 433 0.39 31.71 -7.42
N TRP A 434 0.56 30.89 -6.37
CA TRP A 434 1.86 30.70 -5.74
C TRP A 434 2.86 30.01 -6.68
N GLN A 435 2.44 28.92 -7.34
CA GLN A 435 3.27 28.20 -8.31
C GLN A 435 3.72 29.11 -9.46
N GLU A 436 2.83 29.93 -9.98
CA GLU A 436 3.16 30.89 -11.03
C GLU A 436 4.22 31.90 -10.56
N ARG A 437 4.12 32.40 -9.32
CA ARG A 437 5.18 33.29 -8.77
C ARG A 437 6.53 32.56 -8.67
N GLN A 438 6.55 31.26 -8.41
CA GLN A 438 7.80 30.49 -8.37
C GLN A 438 8.37 30.31 -9.79
N ARG A 439 7.54 29.91 -10.77
CA ARG A 439 7.97 29.75 -12.17
C ARG A 439 8.43 31.06 -12.80
N ALA A 440 7.78 32.16 -12.47
CA ALA A 440 8.20 33.50 -12.96
C ALA A 440 9.65 33.83 -12.63
N ARG A 441 10.16 33.36 -11.47
CA ARG A 441 11.57 33.53 -11.08
C ARG A 441 12.53 32.70 -11.93
N MET A 442 12.03 31.67 -12.59
CA MET A 442 12.83 30.77 -13.43
C MET A 442 12.76 31.15 -14.92
N ARG A 443 11.88 32.10 -15.29
CA ARG A 443 11.78 32.64 -16.67
C ARG A 443 12.78 33.77 -16.93
N ILE A 444 14.02 33.56 -16.49
CA ILE A 444 15.13 34.49 -16.76
C ILE A 444 15.92 33.90 -17.91
N SER A 445 16.10 34.69 -18.98
CA SER A 445 16.83 34.29 -20.17
C SER A 445 17.65 35.49 -20.70
N ASP A 446 18.96 35.30 -20.81
CA ASP A 446 19.88 36.25 -21.45
C ASP A 446 20.24 35.79 -22.89
N GLY A 447 19.38 35.02 -23.52
CA GLY A 447 19.59 34.39 -24.83
C GLY A 447 18.77 33.11 -24.94
N ASP A 448 19.41 31.97 -25.19
CA ASP A 448 18.73 30.66 -25.26
C ASP A 448 18.14 30.28 -23.90
N ARG A 449 16.95 29.70 -23.93
CA ARG A 449 16.27 29.19 -22.71
C ARG A 449 17.08 28.06 -22.09
N SER A 450 17.38 28.19 -20.80
CA SER A 450 18.05 27.15 -20.03
C SER A 450 17.18 25.86 -19.94
N LEU A 451 17.80 24.74 -19.55
CA LEU A 451 17.07 23.45 -19.31
C LEU A 451 16.01 23.57 -18.22
N THR A 452 16.11 24.58 -17.35
CA THR A 452 15.17 24.78 -16.21
C THR A 452 14.23 25.96 -16.41
N TYR A 453 14.28 26.62 -17.57
CA TYR A 453 13.45 27.80 -17.87
C TYR A 453 11.95 27.48 -17.71
N GLY A 454 11.25 28.31 -16.95
CA GLY A 454 9.80 28.19 -16.73
C GLY A 454 9.34 27.06 -15.82
N LEU A 455 10.27 26.24 -15.32
CA LEU A 455 9.97 25.17 -14.37
C LEU A 455 9.91 25.68 -12.92
N MET A 456 9.37 24.85 -12.01
CA MET A 456 9.46 25.11 -10.57
C MET A 456 10.93 25.15 -10.15
N PRO A 457 11.28 25.96 -9.15
CA PRO A 457 12.66 26.02 -8.63
C PRO A 457 13.17 24.66 -8.15
N ARG A 458 14.47 24.60 -7.87
CA ARG A 458 15.06 23.42 -7.23
C ARG A 458 14.32 23.06 -5.95
N GLY A 459 14.03 21.80 -5.78
CA GLY A 459 13.35 21.26 -4.61
C GLY A 459 13.93 19.92 -4.22
N PHE A 460 13.45 19.37 -3.11
CA PHE A 460 13.80 18.04 -2.69
C PHE A 460 13.16 17.01 -3.63
N GLY A 461 13.99 16.16 -4.20
CA GLY A 461 13.55 15.14 -5.13
C GLY A 461 13.36 13.82 -4.44
N ASP A 462 12.26 13.65 -3.74
CA ASP A 462 11.87 12.34 -3.20
C ASP A 462 11.56 11.33 -4.33
N CYS A 463 12.18 11.55 -5.47
CA CYS A 463 12.07 10.72 -6.66
C CYS A 463 13.27 9.77 -6.80
N GLY A 464 13.98 9.49 -5.71
CA GLY A 464 15.11 8.62 -5.64
C GLY A 464 16.19 8.90 -6.68
N LEU A 465 17.36 9.27 -6.25
CA LEU A 465 18.50 9.41 -7.10
C LEU A 465 19.49 8.31 -6.75
N LYS A 466 19.97 7.62 -7.75
CA LYS A 466 21.07 6.69 -7.55
C LYS A 466 22.30 7.48 -7.05
N ASN A 467 22.85 7.12 -5.91
CA ASN A 467 24.04 7.74 -5.31
C ASN A 467 23.88 9.20 -4.91
N ASP A 468 22.98 9.47 -4.16
CA ASP A 468 22.36 10.64 -3.60
C ASP A 468 23.16 11.76 -2.98
N ASP A 469 24.14 12.24 -3.66
CA ASP A 469 24.69 13.56 -3.31
C ASP A 469 23.76 14.71 -3.73
N ASP A 470 22.72 14.43 -4.56
CA ASP A 470 21.84 15.41 -5.17
C ASP A 470 20.34 15.08 -5.06
N ASN A 471 19.83 14.93 -3.84
CA ASN A 471 18.37 14.93 -3.58
C ASN A 471 17.72 16.30 -3.78
N TYR A 472 18.43 17.23 -4.41
CA TYR A 472 17.97 18.59 -4.60
C TYR A 472 18.22 19.04 -6.05
N GLY A 473 17.15 19.21 -6.79
CA GLY A 473 17.21 19.48 -8.22
C GLY A 473 15.94 20.10 -8.79
N VAL A 474 15.90 20.30 -10.10
CA VAL A 474 14.69 20.66 -10.85
C VAL A 474 14.15 19.37 -11.49
N PHE A 475 13.16 18.78 -10.86
CA PHE A 475 12.63 17.47 -11.23
C PHE A 475 11.47 17.60 -12.21
N PHE A 476 11.47 16.81 -13.29
CA PHE A 476 10.34 16.73 -14.20
C PHE A 476 9.07 16.21 -13.52
N PRO A 477 9.08 15.17 -12.67
CA PRO A 477 7.87 14.75 -11.96
C PRO A 477 7.21 15.87 -11.15
N HIS A 478 8.01 16.70 -10.46
CA HIS A 478 7.48 17.84 -9.72
C HIS A 478 6.76 18.85 -10.62
N ASN A 479 7.32 19.11 -11.79
CA ASN A 479 6.74 20.04 -12.76
C ASN A 479 5.50 19.49 -13.42
N ILE A 480 5.47 18.18 -13.72
CA ILE A 480 4.30 17.48 -14.23
C ILE A 480 3.13 17.65 -13.26
N TRP A 481 3.33 17.33 -11.98
CA TRP A 481 2.30 17.46 -10.97
C TRP A 481 1.90 18.92 -10.68
N ALA A 482 2.83 19.86 -10.75
CA ALA A 482 2.53 21.28 -10.57
C ALA A 482 1.65 21.84 -11.72
N VAL A 483 1.95 21.47 -12.97
CA VAL A 483 1.12 21.86 -14.13
C VAL A 483 -0.25 21.19 -14.09
N TYR A 484 -0.30 19.93 -13.64
CA TYR A 484 -1.58 19.24 -13.43
C TYR A 484 -2.45 19.93 -12.37
N ALA A 485 -1.84 20.40 -11.27
CA ALA A 485 -2.57 21.16 -10.25
C ALA A 485 -3.17 22.45 -10.80
N ASP A 486 -2.46 23.14 -11.70
CA ASP A 486 -2.98 24.35 -12.36
C ASP A 486 -4.16 24.03 -13.27
N ARG A 487 -4.10 22.91 -14.03
CA ARG A 487 -5.23 22.42 -14.82
C ARG A 487 -6.44 22.09 -13.93
N CYS A 488 -6.22 21.40 -12.82
CA CYS A 488 -7.27 21.11 -11.84
C CYS A 488 -7.93 22.39 -11.30
N SER A 489 -7.15 23.43 -11.04
CA SER A 489 -7.66 24.71 -10.55
C SER A 489 -8.51 25.43 -11.59
N LEU A 490 -8.11 25.38 -12.86
CA LEU A 490 -8.89 25.92 -13.99
C LEU A 490 -10.20 25.16 -14.16
N GLU A 491 -10.15 23.83 -14.19
CA GLU A 491 -11.34 22.98 -14.28
C GLU A 491 -12.32 23.24 -13.13
N ALA A 492 -11.83 23.37 -11.90
CA ALA A 492 -12.65 23.73 -10.74
C ALA A 492 -13.31 25.10 -10.89
N ALA A 493 -12.60 26.11 -11.44
CA ALA A 493 -13.14 27.43 -11.70
C ALA A 493 -14.28 27.39 -12.74
N GLU A 494 -14.11 26.61 -13.80
CA GLU A 494 -15.11 26.43 -14.85
C GLU A 494 -16.37 25.73 -14.29
N ILE A 495 -16.22 24.63 -13.55
CA ILE A 495 -17.31 23.88 -12.89
C ILE A 495 -18.10 24.79 -11.94
N LEU A 496 -17.38 25.59 -11.17
CA LEU A 496 -17.96 26.52 -10.17
C LEU A 496 -18.39 27.87 -10.77
N GLN A 497 -18.18 28.08 -12.08
CA GLN A 497 -18.53 29.31 -12.81
C GLN A 497 -17.84 30.57 -12.20
N LYS A 498 -16.57 30.44 -11.78
CA LYS A 498 -15.78 31.54 -11.24
C LYS A 498 -15.23 32.43 -12.37
N THR A 499 -16.09 33.09 -13.10
CA THR A 499 -15.76 33.86 -14.32
C THR A 499 -14.63 34.86 -14.15
N GLY A 500 -14.46 35.45 -12.94
CA GLY A 500 -13.39 36.37 -12.64
C GLY A 500 -12.00 35.72 -12.56
N ASP A 501 -11.92 34.42 -12.29
CA ASP A 501 -10.66 33.70 -12.11
C ASP A 501 -10.24 32.91 -13.35
N ILE A 502 -11.18 32.54 -14.23
CA ILE A 502 -10.95 31.62 -15.37
C ILE A 502 -9.86 32.16 -16.31
N ALA A 503 -9.91 33.43 -16.67
CA ALA A 503 -8.93 33.99 -17.59
C ALA A 503 -7.51 33.98 -17.03
N GLU A 504 -7.34 34.27 -15.74
CA GLU A 504 -6.06 34.20 -15.03
C GLU A 504 -5.56 32.76 -14.96
N LEU A 505 -6.38 31.83 -14.48
CA LEU A 505 -6.00 30.42 -14.33
C LEU A 505 -5.68 29.77 -15.68
N LYS A 506 -6.43 30.09 -16.72
CA LYS A 506 -6.15 29.65 -18.09
C LYS A 506 -4.75 30.10 -18.54
N LYS A 507 -4.44 31.37 -18.32
CA LYS A 507 -3.11 31.91 -18.65
C LYS A 507 -2.00 31.20 -17.84
N ILE A 508 -2.20 31.01 -16.55
CA ILE A 508 -1.23 30.30 -15.69
C ILE A 508 -1.00 28.90 -16.23
N TYR A 509 -2.07 28.12 -16.45
CA TYR A 509 -1.97 26.75 -16.94
C TYR A 509 -1.31 26.67 -18.32
N GLU A 510 -1.80 27.43 -19.31
CA GLU A 510 -1.28 27.36 -20.67
C GLU A 510 0.20 27.77 -20.73
N THR A 511 0.60 28.80 -19.97
CA THR A 511 2.00 29.20 -19.90
C THR A 511 2.87 28.12 -19.28
N ALA A 512 2.45 27.57 -18.14
CA ALA A 512 3.18 26.51 -17.44
C ALA A 512 3.26 25.20 -18.26
N TYR A 513 2.19 24.86 -18.97
CA TYR A 513 2.13 23.69 -19.84
C TYR A 513 3.09 23.81 -21.02
N ASN A 514 3.10 24.97 -21.70
CA ASN A 514 4.02 25.22 -22.81
C ASN A 514 5.49 25.23 -22.34
N ASP A 515 5.79 25.87 -21.20
CA ASP A 515 7.14 25.85 -20.62
C ASP A 515 7.58 24.42 -20.28
N LEU A 516 6.67 23.58 -19.76
CA LEU A 516 6.95 22.16 -19.47
C LEU A 516 7.26 21.39 -20.75
N LEU A 517 6.43 21.52 -21.80
CA LEU A 517 6.65 20.81 -23.07
C LEU A 517 7.99 21.18 -23.71
N GLU A 518 8.31 22.47 -23.74
CA GLU A 518 9.58 22.94 -24.26
C GLU A 518 10.77 22.46 -23.40
N ALA A 519 10.61 22.42 -22.07
CA ALA A 519 11.65 21.91 -21.18
C ALA A 519 11.87 20.39 -21.35
N LEU A 520 10.79 19.63 -21.55
CA LEU A 520 10.87 18.19 -21.86
C LEU A 520 11.61 17.96 -23.18
N ASP A 521 11.31 18.76 -24.21
CA ASP A 521 12.00 18.65 -25.49
C ASP A 521 13.50 18.96 -25.39
N ARG A 522 13.86 20.03 -24.66
CA ARG A 522 15.27 20.42 -24.44
C ARG A 522 16.02 19.43 -23.54
N GLY A 523 15.35 18.89 -22.50
CA GLY A 523 15.96 18.04 -21.47
C GLY A 523 15.92 16.54 -21.80
N ALA A 524 15.17 16.12 -22.82
CA ALA A 524 15.10 14.72 -23.22
C ALA A 524 16.45 14.18 -23.67
N ILE A 525 16.82 13.02 -23.14
CA ILE A 525 18.10 12.37 -23.46
C ILE A 525 17.94 11.56 -24.73
N LYS A 526 18.88 11.73 -25.67
CA LYS A 526 18.89 11.00 -26.94
C LYS A 526 19.74 9.74 -26.81
N GLU A 527 19.12 8.59 -27.03
CA GLU A 527 19.78 7.32 -27.32
C GLU A 527 19.95 7.14 -28.84
N LYS A 528 20.42 5.99 -29.27
CA LYS A 528 20.68 5.73 -30.69
C LYS A 528 19.44 5.96 -31.57
N ASP A 529 18.28 5.47 -31.13
CA ASP A 529 17.05 5.38 -31.92
C ASP A 529 15.78 5.83 -31.20
N TYR A 530 15.92 6.42 -30.00
CA TYR A 530 14.80 6.99 -29.24
C TYR A 530 15.27 8.13 -28.32
N ARG A 531 14.29 8.89 -27.78
CA ARG A 531 14.50 9.91 -26.76
C ARG A 531 13.67 9.56 -25.52
N TRP A 532 14.17 9.90 -24.32
CA TRP A 532 13.48 9.60 -23.07
C TRP A 532 13.59 10.76 -22.07
N ILE A 533 12.65 10.81 -21.11
CA ILE A 533 12.55 11.86 -20.10
C ILE A 533 13.37 11.44 -18.88
N PRO A 534 14.46 12.16 -18.50
CA PRO A 534 15.18 11.92 -17.26
C PRO A 534 14.38 12.41 -16.05
N GLY A 535 14.73 11.95 -14.83
CA GLY A 535 14.11 12.44 -13.60
C GLY A 535 14.41 13.91 -13.31
N ILE A 536 15.63 14.37 -13.66
CA ILE A 536 16.11 15.74 -13.46
C ILE A 536 16.29 16.43 -14.79
N SER A 537 15.81 17.68 -14.92
CA SER A 537 15.80 18.42 -16.18
C SER A 537 17.18 18.80 -16.72
N ASP A 538 18.15 19.03 -15.85
CA ASP A 538 19.49 19.53 -16.19
C ASP A 538 20.60 18.48 -16.02
N LYS A 539 20.25 17.24 -15.77
CA LYS A 539 21.18 16.11 -15.60
C LYS A 539 20.64 14.86 -16.29
N ALA A 540 21.52 14.08 -16.91
CA ALA A 540 21.19 12.76 -17.46
C ALA A 540 21.02 11.70 -16.35
N SER A 541 20.39 12.04 -15.25
CA SER A 541 20.26 11.21 -14.06
C SER A 541 18.90 11.39 -13.40
N GLY A 542 18.71 10.75 -12.31
CA GLY A 542 17.48 10.74 -11.53
C GLY A 542 16.76 9.42 -11.64
N SER A 543 15.88 9.18 -10.69
CA SER A 543 15.04 8.00 -10.71
C SER A 543 14.04 8.07 -11.86
N PHE A 544 13.55 6.92 -12.25
CA PHE A 544 12.47 6.84 -13.25
C PHE A 544 11.08 7.06 -12.66
N TRP A 545 10.98 7.27 -11.34
CA TRP A 545 9.69 7.49 -10.71
C TRP A 545 9.05 8.82 -11.14
N GLY A 546 7.77 8.79 -11.40
CA GLY A 546 6.90 9.93 -11.57
C GLY A 546 6.95 10.60 -12.95
N VAL A 547 7.93 10.34 -13.80
CA VAL A 547 7.98 10.95 -15.15
C VAL A 547 6.82 10.46 -16.03
N LEU A 548 6.39 9.23 -15.87
CA LEU A 548 5.28 8.65 -16.60
C LEU A 548 3.90 9.07 -16.06
N ASN A 549 3.84 9.70 -14.90
CA ASN A 549 2.62 10.35 -14.43
C ASN A 549 2.16 11.49 -15.37
N ILE A 550 2.98 11.91 -16.28
CA ILE A 550 2.58 12.83 -17.36
C ILE A 550 1.45 12.25 -18.22
N VAL A 551 1.34 10.93 -18.32
CA VAL A 551 0.25 10.20 -18.98
C VAL A 551 -0.87 9.89 -18.00
N SER A 552 -0.58 9.10 -16.97
CA SER A 552 -1.56 8.72 -15.93
C SER A 552 -1.02 9.09 -14.54
N PRO A 553 -1.77 9.85 -13.74
CA PRO A 553 -3.13 10.37 -13.98
C PRO A 553 -3.14 11.77 -14.64
N CYS A 554 -1.99 12.40 -14.89
CA CYS A 554 -1.96 13.81 -15.26
C CYS A 554 -2.48 14.10 -16.68
N GLY A 555 -2.42 13.16 -17.62
CA GLY A 555 -2.95 13.32 -19.00
C GLY A 555 -2.43 14.58 -19.71
N LEU A 556 -1.14 14.92 -19.52
CA LEU A 556 -0.49 16.08 -20.15
C LEU A 556 0.21 15.72 -21.45
N LEU A 557 0.51 14.44 -21.68
CA LEU A 557 0.96 13.91 -22.96
C LEU A 557 0.09 12.74 -23.39
N SER A 558 -0.01 12.52 -24.70
CA SER A 558 -0.63 11.30 -25.24
C SER A 558 0.13 10.06 -24.77
N PRO A 559 -0.55 8.96 -24.45
CA PRO A 559 0.09 7.68 -24.15
C PRO A 559 1.06 7.22 -25.25
N ASP A 560 0.77 7.53 -26.51
CA ASP A 560 1.58 7.13 -27.68
C ASP A 560 2.67 8.15 -28.05
N HIS A 561 2.88 9.18 -27.23
CA HIS A 561 3.90 10.20 -27.50
C HIS A 561 5.30 9.58 -27.54
N GLU A 562 6.16 10.06 -28.45
CA GLU A 562 7.52 9.50 -28.65
C GLU A 562 8.37 9.49 -27.36
N LEU A 563 8.29 10.54 -26.54
CA LEU A 563 9.02 10.61 -25.27
C LEU A 563 8.47 9.64 -24.23
N VAL A 564 7.17 9.34 -24.25
CA VAL A 564 6.56 8.32 -23.38
C VAL A 564 7.06 6.92 -23.77
N ASN A 565 6.97 6.59 -25.05
CA ASN A 565 7.46 5.31 -25.57
C ASN A 565 8.97 5.14 -25.32
N GLY A 566 9.76 6.17 -25.54
CA GLY A 566 11.18 6.14 -25.26
C GLY A 566 11.52 5.97 -23.78
N THR A 567 10.74 6.61 -22.89
CA THR A 567 10.92 6.49 -21.44
C THR A 567 10.55 5.08 -20.96
N LEU A 568 9.44 4.49 -21.43
CA LEU A 568 9.10 3.09 -21.18
C LEU A 568 10.23 2.16 -21.61
N ARG A 569 10.71 2.33 -22.85
CA ARG A 569 11.82 1.52 -23.39
C ARG A 569 13.09 1.66 -22.56
N LYS A 570 13.40 2.87 -22.06
CA LYS A 570 14.54 3.11 -21.17
C LYS A 570 14.41 2.38 -19.86
N ILE A 571 13.24 2.44 -19.21
CA ILE A 571 12.95 1.74 -17.96
C ILE A 571 13.04 0.22 -18.18
N GLU A 572 12.39 -0.30 -19.22
CA GLU A 572 12.38 -1.73 -19.55
C GLU A 572 13.78 -2.28 -19.86
N SER A 573 14.70 -1.44 -20.34
CA SER A 573 16.10 -1.83 -20.54
C SER A 573 16.87 -2.13 -19.26
N SER A 574 16.33 -1.79 -18.10
CA SER A 574 16.96 -1.91 -16.77
C SER A 574 16.09 -2.74 -15.81
N MET A 575 15.36 -3.73 -16.32
CA MET A 575 14.52 -4.59 -15.49
C MET A 575 15.32 -5.64 -14.74
N SER A 576 14.91 -5.93 -13.50
CA SER A 576 15.39 -7.09 -12.75
C SER A 576 14.91 -8.39 -13.39
N LYS A 577 15.52 -9.50 -13.01
CA LYS A 577 15.07 -10.85 -13.47
C LYS A 577 13.62 -11.15 -13.09
N GLY A 578 13.12 -10.56 -11.99
CA GLY A 578 11.74 -10.71 -11.55
C GLY A 578 10.74 -9.76 -12.22
N GLY A 579 11.18 -8.93 -13.17
CA GLY A 579 10.29 -8.01 -13.88
C GLY A 579 9.99 -6.71 -13.14
N GLN A 580 10.89 -6.27 -12.24
CA GLN A 580 10.80 -4.97 -11.59
C GLN A 580 11.80 -3.98 -12.18
N PRO A 581 11.42 -2.73 -12.41
CA PRO A 581 12.34 -1.70 -12.88
C PRO A 581 13.37 -1.37 -11.79
N LEU A 582 14.63 -1.32 -12.17
CA LEU A 582 15.73 -0.92 -11.30
C LEU A 582 15.97 0.59 -11.39
N HIS A 583 16.72 1.12 -10.44
CA HIS A 583 17.06 2.54 -10.36
C HIS A 583 15.84 3.46 -10.25
N THR A 584 14.81 2.98 -9.57
CA THR A 584 13.57 3.74 -9.34
C THR A 584 13.51 4.42 -7.98
N GLY A 585 14.46 4.14 -7.10
CA GLY A 585 14.50 4.65 -5.74
C GLY A 585 15.90 5.01 -5.26
N TRP A 586 16.11 4.88 -3.96
CA TRP A 586 17.32 5.27 -3.22
C TRP A 586 18.45 4.27 -3.30
N MET A 587 18.08 2.98 -3.39
CA MET A 587 19.05 1.90 -3.31
C MET A 587 19.74 1.70 -4.65
N THR A 588 21.07 1.55 -4.61
CA THR A 588 21.80 1.07 -5.77
C THR A 588 21.34 -0.35 -6.09
N ASP A 589 20.93 -0.59 -7.34
CA ASP A 589 20.36 -1.86 -7.81
C ASP A 589 19.10 -2.31 -7.03
N GLY A 590 18.43 -1.36 -6.37
CA GLY A 590 17.14 -1.58 -5.74
C GLY A 590 15.97 -1.37 -6.69
N ALA A 591 14.81 -1.88 -6.26
CA ALA A 591 13.54 -1.70 -6.94
C ALA A 591 12.51 -1.10 -5.99
N TRP A 592 11.89 -0.02 -6.41
CA TRP A 592 10.68 0.50 -5.79
C TRP A 592 9.48 -0.14 -6.46
N VAL A 593 8.93 -1.16 -5.81
CA VAL A 593 7.94 -2.07 -6.41
C VAL A 593 6.68 -1.35 -6.89
N ALA A 594 6.22 -0.34 -6.14
CA ALA A 594 5.03 0.44 -6.50
C ALA A 594 5.09 1.07 -7.90
N ILE A 595 6.28 1.48 -8.36
CA ILE A 595 6.48 2.15 -9.65
C ILE A 595 6.12 1.24 -10.82
N THR A 596 6.28 -0.06 -10.65
CA THR A 596 5.87 -1.06 -11.66
C THR A 596 4.39 -0.93 -12.01
N LEU A 597 3.56 -0.66 -11.02
CA LEU A 597 2.12 -0.46 -11.23
C LEU A 597 1.78 1.00 -11.52
N ASP A 598 2.14 1.90 -10.61
CA ASP A 598 1.70 3.30 -10.64
C ASP A 598 2.21 4.10 -11.87
N ASN A 599 3.33 3.70 -12.44
CA ASN A 599 3.88 4.35 -13.65
C ASN A 599 3.79 3.44 -14.88
N ILE A 600 4.31 2.21 -14.81
CA ILE A 600 4.52 1.42 -16.03
C ILE A 600 3.23 0.71 -16.43
N ALA A 601 2.54 0.03 -15.52
CA ALA A 601 1.30 -0.67 -15.83
C ALA A 601 0.19 0.33 -16.24
N GLU A 602 0.08 1.46 -15.57
CA GLU A 602 -0.89 2.52 -15.89
C GLU A 602 -0.71 3.07 -17.31
N VAL A 603 0.54 3.34 -17.72
CA VAL A 603 0.80 3.82 -19.10
C VAL A 603 0.49 2.72 -20.12
N ASN A 604 0.82 1.46 -19.83
CA ASN A 604 0.46 0.34 -20.70
C ASN A 604 -1.06 0.19 -20.83
N LEU A 605 -1.83 0.36 -19.74
CA LEU A 605 -3.29 0.39 -19.81
C LEU A 605 -3.78 1.55 -20.69
N ALA A 606 -3.24 2.74 -20.50
CA ALA A 606 -3.58 3.91 -21.32
C ALA A 606 -3.29 3.72 -22.81
N GLN A 607 -2.26 2.91 -23.14
CA GLN A 607 -1.93 2.47 -24.51
C GLN A 607 -2.78 1.30 -25.01
N GLY A 608 -3.68 0.75 -24.20
CA GLY A 608 -4.47 -0.44 -24.54
C GLY A 608 -3.72 -1.77 -24.40
N ASN A 609 -2.53 -1.77 -23.80
CA ASN A 609 -1.70 -2.94 -23.63
C ASN A 609 -1.99 -3.67 -22.30
N GLY A 610 -3.17 -4.29 -22.21
CA GLY A 610 -3.59 -5.01 -21.00
C GLY A 610 -2.72 -6.23 -20.68
N ASP A 611 -2.07 -6.88 -21.65
CA ASP A 611 -1.18 -8.02 -21.37
C ASP A 611 0.07 -7.58 -20.58
N ALA A 612 0.63 -6.41 -20.88
CA ALA A 612 1.74 -5.86 -20.12
C ALA A 612 1.31 -5.52 -18.68
N ALA A 613 0.15 -4.89 -18.50
CA ALA A 613 -0.37 -4.59 -17.19
C ALA A 613 -0.55 -5.85 -16.32
N VAL A 614 -1.05 -6.95 -16.89
CA VAL A 614 -1.15 -8.25 -16.22
C VAL A 614 0.21 -8.75 -15.76
N ARG A 615 1.24 -8.71 -16.64
CA ARG A 615 2.59 -9.13 -16.28
C ARG A 615 3.13 -8.33 -15.09
N TYR A 616 2.99 -7.01 -15.12
CA TYR A 616 3.45 -6.13 -14.05
C TYR A 616 2.67 -6.33 -12.75
N LEU A 617 1.37 -6.64 -12.83
CA LEU A 617 0.59 -6.99 -11.64
C LEU A 617 1.15 -8.24 -10.95
N TYR A 618 1.31 -9.35 -11.67
CA TYR A 618 1.85 -10.58 -11.08
C TYR A 618 3.29 -10.42 -10.61
N SER A 619 4.11 -9.68 -11.34
CA SER A 619 5.46 -9.35 -10.89
C SER A 619 5.43 -8.61 -9.54
N THR A 620 4.60 -7.58 -9.42
CA THR A 620 4.44 -6.82 -8.17
C THR A 620 3.97 -7.71 -7.02
N LEU A 621 2.93 -8.52 -7.23
CA LEU A 621 2.38 -9.40 -6.19
C LEU A 621 3.41 -10.44 -5.73
N ASN A 622 4.20 -10.98 -6.66
CA ASN A 622 5.23 -11.98 -6.33
C ASN A 622 6.47 -11.40 -5.65
N HIS A 623 6.64 -10.07 -5.64
CA HIS A 623 7.63 -9.36 -4.86
C HIS A 623 7.16 -8.98 -3.45
N GLY A 624 5.90 -9.21 -3.13
CA GLY A 624 5.34 -9.05 -1.79
C GLY A 624 5.68 -10.20 -0.85
N THR A 625 5.25 -10.08 0.40
CA THR A 625 5.28 -11.17 1.37
C THR A 625 3.97 -11.98 1.30
N PRO A 626 3.89 -13.18 1.90
CA PRO A 626 2.63 -13.91 2.04
C PRO A 626 1.54 -13.16 2.82
N LEU A 627 1.90 -12.03 3.46
CA LEU A 627 0.98 -11.13 4.13
C LEU A 627 0.52 -9.98 3.25
N PHE A 628 0.86 -9.97 1.96
CA PHE A 628 0.60 -8.85 1.05
C PHE A 628 1.12 -7.52 1.62
N THR A 629 2.35 -7.52 2.11
CA THR A 629 3.06 -6.33 2.57
C THR A 629 4.33 -6.12 1.75
N TRP A 630 4.69 -4.86 1.53
CA TRP A 630 5.88 -4.45 0.79
C TRP A 630 6.61 -3.37 1.56
N CYS A 631 7.93 -3.39 1.47
CA CYS A 631 8.72 -2.22 1.86
C CYS A 631 8.68 -1.15 0.78
N GLU A 632 9.11 0.07 1.11
CA GLU A 632 9.20 1.16 0.15
C GLU A 632 10.07 0.76 -1.03
N GLU A 633 11.29 0.28 -0.75
CA GLU A 633 12.24 -0.17 -1.73
C GLU A 633 12.97 -1.41 -1.25
N ARG A 634 13.38 -2.27 -2.16
CA ARG A 634 14.02 -3.55 -1.84
C ARG A 634 15.13 -3.93 -2.81
N GLY A 635 16.01 -4.82 -2.39
CA GLY A 635 16.91 -5.52 -3.30
C GLY A 635 16.14 -6.38 -4.31
N GLN A 636 16.72 -6.59 -5.49
CA GLN A 636 16.07 -7.27 -6.61
C GLN A 636 15.98 -8.80 -6.44
N GLU A 637 16.81 -9.38 -5.60
CA GLU A 637 16.92 -10.84 -5.51
C GLU A 637 15.82 -11.46 -4.64
N PRO A 638 15.41 -12.70 -4.95
CA PRO A 638 14.54 -13.48 -4.07
C PRO A 638 15.19 -13.67 -2.70
N GLY A 639 14.39 -13.59 -1.64
CA GLY A 639 14.90 -13.74 -0.28
C GLY A 639 15.87 -12.63 0.16
N THR A 640 15.86 -11.48 -0.53
CA THR A 640 16.71 -10.35 -0.13
C THR A 640 16.37 -9.85 1.27
N THR A 641 17.41 -9.42 2.01
CA THR A 641 17.24 -8.70 3.28
C THR A 641 17.40 -7.19 3.11
N LYS A 642 17.83 -6.74 1.92
CA LYS A 642 18.02 -5.33 1.62
C LYS A 642 16.67 -4.65 1.45
N CYS A 643 16.37 -3.67 2.28
CA CYS A 643 15.21 -2.80 2.15
C CYS A 643 15.51 -1.40 2.64
N SER A 644 14.75 -0.43 2.17
CA SER A 644 14.61 0.90 2.75
C SER A 644 13.19 1.14 3.20
N GLY A 645 13.02 2.05 4.16
CA GLY A 645 11.72 2.39 4.71
C GLY A 645 11.08 1.27 5.53
N ASP A 646 9.79 1.40 5.72
CA ASP A 646 8.97 0.45 6.46
C ASP A 646 8.75 -0.84 5.66
N ARG A 647 8.59 -1.96 6.36
CA ARG A 647 8.28 -3.25 5.72
C ARG A 647 6.79 -3.40 5.35
N GLN A 648 5.97 -2.50 5.85
CA GLN A 648 4.58 -2.30 5.42
C GLN A 648 4.42 -0.82 5.08
N HIS A 649 4.56 -0.50 3.80
CA HIS A 649 4.56 0.85 3.25
C HIS A 649 3.36 1.08 2.34
N LEU A 650 2.85 2.31 2.26
CA LEU A 650 1.57 2.61 1.60
C LEU A 650 1.59 2.52 0.06
N TRP A 651 2.72 2.81 -0.59
CA TRP A 651 2.76 2.99 -2.05
C TRP A 651 2.34 1.75 -2.84
N THR A 652 2.86 0.57 -2.49
CA THR A 652 2.50 -0.65 -3.23
C THR A 652 1.05 -1.08 -2.98
N PRO A 653 0.53 -1.13 -1.73
CA PRO A 653 -0.89 -1.40 -1.51
C PRO A 653 -1.83 -0.46 -2.27
N VAL A 654 -1.56 0.84 -2.26
CA VAL A 654 -2.41 1.80 -2.98
C VAL A 654 -2.34 1.61 -4.50
N ALA A 655 -1.15 1.33 -5.03
CA ALA A 655 -0.96 1.02 -6.44
C ALA A 655 -1.69 -0.27 -6.87
N VAL A 656 -1.65 -1.32 -6.04
CA VAL A 656 -2.38 -2.58 -6.28
C VAL A 656 -3.89 -2.33 -6.35
N VAL A 657 -4.44 -1.57 -5.40
CA VAL A 657 -5.88 -1.26 -5.36
C VAL A 657 -6.31 -0.47 -6.60
N ARG A 658 -5.56 0.57 -6.96
CA ARG A 658 -5.88 1.44 -8.09
C ARG A 658 -5.74 0.71 -9.42
N VAL A 659 -4.60 0.07 -9.66
CA VAL A 659 -4.33 -0.59 -10.95
C VAL A 659 -5.27 -1.76 -11.20
N ILE A 660 -5.62 -2.57 -10.19
CA ILE A 660 -6.64 -3.63 -10.37
C ILE A 660 -7.99 -3.00 -10.72
N ARG A 661 -8.36 -1.87 -10.11
CA ARG A 661 -9.57 -1.14 -10.49
C ARG A 661 -9.48 -0.68 -11.95
N ASP A 662 -8.37 -0.08 -12.38
CA ASP A 662 -8.21 0.44 -13.73
C ASP A 662 -8.07 -0.68 -14.78
N MET A 663 -7.52 -1.84 -14.42
CA MET A 663 -7.57 -3.05 -15.24
C MET A 663 -9.01 -3.54 -15.50
N LEU A 664 -9.92 -3.32 -14.54
CA LEU A 664 -11.33 -3.71 -14.65
C LEU A 664 -12.21 -2.60 -15.21
N VAL A 665 -11.98 -1.35 -14.82
CA VAL A 665 -12.75 -0.19 -15.25
C VAL A 665 -11.82 1.01 -15.32
N MET A 666 -11.60 1.57 -16.50
CA MET A 666 -10.73 2.71 -16.72
C MET A 666 -11.43 3.78 -17.55
N GLU A 667 -11.41 5.00 -17.07
CA GLU A 667 -11.86 6.17 -17.83
C GLU A 667 -10.89 6.45 -18.99
N ASN A 668 -11.44 6.80 -20.15
CA ASN A 668 -10.65 7.20 -21.31
C ASN A 668 -11.37 8.31 -22.08
N GLY A 669 -10.97 9.57 -21.86
CA GLY A 669 -11.67 10.72 -22.40
C GLY A 669 -13.14 10.73 -21.97
N ASP A 670 -14.06 10.74 -22.93
CA ASP A 670 -15.51 10.76 -22.70
C ASP A 670 -16.15 9.37 -22.59
N GLY A 671 -15.35 8.33 -22.38
CA GLY A 671 -15.84 6.96 -22.33
C GLY A 671 -15.10 6.04 -21.37
N LEU A 672 -15.47 4.76 -21.40
CA LEU A 672 -14.99 3.73 -20.50
C LEU A 672 -14.37 2.52 -21.24
N ASN A 673 -13.22 2.09 -20.78
CA ASN A 673 -12.68 0.77 -21.02
C ASN A 673 -13.06 -0.16 -19.86
N LEU A 674 -13.72 -1.26 -20.13
CA LEU A 674 -14.10 -2.29 -19.17
C LEU A 674 -13.26 -3.54 -19.45
N ALA A 675 -12.71 -4.19 -18.41
CA ALA A 675 -11.92 -5.41 -18.51
C ALA A 675 -10.65 -5.31 -19.39
N LEU A 676 -10.14 -4.11 -19.65
CA LEU A 676 -8.98 -3.88 -20.53
C LEU A 676 -7.72 -4.63 -20.06
N GLY A 677 -7.48 -4.70 -18.76
CA GLY A 677 -6.31 -5.32 -18.15
C GLY A 677 -6.56 -6.69 -17.52
N THR A 678 -7.70 -7.34 -17.77
CA THR A 678 -7.94 -8.67 -17.19
C THR A 678 -7.03 -9.75 -17.81
N ALA A 679 -6.54 -10.66 -16.98
CA ALA A 679 -5.74 -11.77 -17.51
C ALA A 679 -6.60 -12.69 -18.39
N ARG A 680 -6.01 -13.17 -19.51
CA ARG A 680 -6.71 -14.06 -20.45
C ARG A 680 -7.13 -15.37 -19.79
N GLU A 681 -6.32 -15.86 -18.86
CA GLU A 681 -6.57 -17.05 -18.06
C GLU A 681 -7.78 -16.89 -17.13
N TRP A 682 -8.09 -15.67 -16.69
CA TRP A 682 -9.25 -15.44 -15.85
C TRP A 682 -10.53 -15.80 -16.61
N LEU A 683 -10.71 -15.23 -17.79
CA LEU A 683 -11.88 -15.53 -18.62
C LEU A 683 -11.80 -16.97 -19.18
N GLY A 684 -10.59 -17.40 -19.58
CA GLY A 684 -10.32 -18.78 -20.06
C GLY A 684 -10.66 -19.87 -19.06
N SER A 685 -10.68 -19.55 -17.76
CA SER A 685 -11.08 -20.49 -16.69
C SER A 685 -12.56 -20.88 -16.74
N GLY A 686 -13.38 -20.17 -17.50
CA GLY A 686 -14.84 -20.34 -17.53
C GLY A 686 -15.55 -19.85 -16.27
N LYS A 687 -14.86 -19.18 -15.35
CA LYS A 687 -15.47 -18.55 -14.16
C LYS A 687 -15.86 -17.10 -14.46
N PRO A 688 -16.77 -16.50 -13.66
CA PRO A 688 -17.15 -15.10 -13.85
C PRO A 688 -15.98 -14.13 -13.66
N VAL A 689 -15.89 -13.12 -14.54
CA VAL A 689 -14.97 -11.99 -14.44
C VAL A 689 -15.76 -10.70 -14.48
N GLY A 690 -15.48 -9.78 -13.54
CA GLY A 690 -16.20 -8.51 -13.48
C GLY A 690 -15.97 -7.70 -12.21
N ILE A 691 -16.76 -6.64 -12.09
CA ILE A 691 -16.80 -5.75 -10.94
C ILE A 691 -18.23 -5.27 -10.71
N ALA A 692 -18.63 -5.11 -9.46
CA ALA A 692 -19.93 -4.52 -9.11
C ALA A 692 -19.73 -3.23 -8.32
N GLY A 693 -20.45 -2.18 -8.70
CA GLY A 693 -20.49 -0.90 -8.02
C GLY A 693 -19.24 -0.04 -8.22
N ALA A 694 -18.52 -0.19 -9.32
CA ALA A 694 -17.37 0.68 -9.62
C ALA A 694 -17.85 2.12 -9.85
N CYS A 695 -17.25 3.05 -9.11
CA CYS A 695 -17.48 4.48 -9.31
C CYS A 695 -16.66 4.96 -10.50
N THR A 696 -17.26 5.76 -11.39
CA THR A 696 -16.62 6.37 -12.55
C THR A 696 -17.03 7.83 -12.70
N HIS A 697 -16.30 8.57 -13.52
CA HIS A 697 -16.66 9.95 -13.88
C HIS A 697 -18.02 10.07 -14.56
N PHE A 698 -18.57 8.96 -15.03
CA PHE A 698 -19.84 8.87 -15.78
C PHE A 698 -20.96 8.21 -14.98
N GLY A 699 -20.78 8.07 -13.67
CA GLY A 699 -21.66 7.34 -12.76
C GLY A 699 -21.19 5.92 -12.50
N THR A 700 -21.96 5.16 -11.73
CA THR A 700 -21.59 3.80 -11.36
C THR A 700 -21.72 2.82 -12.52
N VAL A 701 -20.78 1.89 -12.63
CA VAL A 701 -20.84 0.78 -13.58
C VAL A 701 -20.64 -0.54 -12.84
N SER A 702 -21.35 -1.58 -13.31
CA SER A 702 -21.12 -2.96 -12.89
C SER A 702 -21.12 -3.83 -14.14
N TYR A 703 -20.27 -4.85 -14.16
CA TYR A 703 -20.38 -5.87 -15.20
C TYR A 703 -19.92 -7.23 -14.69
N GLN A 704 -20.44 -8.26 -15.34
CA GLN A 704 -19.98 -9.62 -15.18
C GLN A 704 -20.05 -10.33 -16.52
N MET A 705 -19.01 -11.08 -16.87
CA MET A 705 -18.95 -11.92 -18.07
C MET A 705 -18.38 -13.29 -17.75
N GLN A 706 -18.75 -14.29 -18.54
CA GLN A 706 -18.32 -15.66 -18.39
C GLN A 706 -18.14 -16.33 -19.76
N TYR A 707 -17.08 -17.09 -19.94
CA TYR A 707 -16.80 -17.86 -21.14
C TYR A 707 -17.26 -19.31 -20.99
N ASP A 708 -18.11 -19.75 -21.93
CA ASP A 708 -18.48 -21.15 -22.12
C ASP A 708 -17.71 -21.70 -23.32
N SER A 709 -16.65 -22.47 -23.04
CA SER A 709 -15.82 -23.07 -24.08
C SER A 709 -16.55 -24.12 -24.91
N THR A 710 -17.53 -24.85 -24.32
CA THR A 710 -18.30 -25.89 -25.00
C THR A 710 -19.31 -25.27 -25.97
N GLY A 711 -19.95 -24.18 -25.59
CA GLY A 711 -20.85 -23.43 -26.43
C GLY A 711 -20.17 -22.40 -27.32
N SER A 712 -18.83 -22.26 -27.22
CA SER A 712 -18.06 -21.23 -27.93
C SER A 712 -18.68 -19.83 -27.84
N LYS A 713 -19.02 -19.41 -26.64
CA LYS A 713 -19.68 -18.12 -26.40
C LYS A 713 -19.23 -17.45 -25.12
N VAL A 714 -19.28 -16.12 -25.10
CA VAL A 714 -19.17 -15.32 -23.88
C VAL A 714 -20.53 -14.67 -23.62
N THR A 715 -21.06 -14.89 -22.43
CA THR A 715 -22.31 -14.26 -21.97
C THR A 715 -22.04 -13.34 -20.81
N GLY A 716 -22.87 -12.32 -20.68
CA GLY A 716 -22.74 -11.40 -19.55
C GLY A 716 -23.73 -10.26 -19.58
N GLU A 717 -23.54 -9.36 -18.63
CA GLU A 717 -24.29 -8.11 -18.55
C GLU A 717 -23.39 -6.96 -18.10
N VAL A 718 -23.69 -5.78 -18.59
CA VAL A 718 -23.12 -4.50 -18.13
C VAL A 718 -24.27 -3.62 -17.66
N ILE A 719 -24.12 -3.05 -16.47
CA ILE A 719 -25.12 -2.18 -15.84
C ILE A 719 -24.51 -0.80 -15.68
N PHE A 720 -24.96 0.15 -16.46
CA PHE A 720 -24.60 1.56 -16.35
C PHE A 720 -25.59 2.31 -15.50
N ALA A 721 -25.17 3.43 -14.90
CA ALA A 721 -26.09 4.36 -14.26
C ALA A 721 -27.20 4.77 -15.26
N LYS A 722 -28.42 4.98 -14.77
CA LYS A 722 -29.55 5.41 -15.64
C LYS A 722 -29.31 6.74 -16.35
N GLN A 723 -28.48 7.59 -15.74
CA GLN A 723 -28.06 8.89 -16.27
C GLN A 723 -26.56 8.90 -16.54
N SER A 724 -26.04 7.79 -17.08
CA SER A 724 -24.64 7.74 -17.50
C SER A 724 -24.37 8.82 -18.54
N SER A 725 -23.29 9.56 -18.38
CA SER A 725 -22.83 10.58 -19.32
C SER A 725 -21.70 10.11 -20.23
N ALA A 726 -21.38 8.81 -20.20
CA ALA A 726 -20.35 8.25 -21.09
C ALA A 726 -20.82 8.25 -22.56
N ASP A 727 -20.04 8.81 -23.45
CA ASP A 727 -20.31 8.77 -24.89
C ASP A 727 -20.16 7.37 -25.47
N TRP A 728 -19.29 6.58 -24.87
CA TRP A 728 -19.05 5.19 -25.30
C TRP A 728 -18.54 4.32 -24.15
N ALA A 729 -18.69 3.02 -24.29
CA ALA A 729 -18.00 2.02 -23.47
C ALA A 729 -17.55 0.83 -24.33
N VAL A 730 -16.36 0.31 -24.04
CA VAL A 730 -15.84 -0.92 -24.63
C VAL A 730 -15.61 -1.94 -23.54
N LEU A 731 -16.27 -3.10 -23.64
CA LEU A 731 -15.95 -4.27 -22.83
C LEU A 731 -14.95 -5.13 -23.59
N HIS A 732 -13.74 -5.19 -23.10
CA HIS A 732 -12.68 -6.03 -23.68
C HIS A 732 -12.91 -7.49 -23.28
N ILE A 733 -13.11 -8.35 -24.26
CA ILE A 733 -13.29 -9.79 -24.08
C ILE A 733 -11.94 -10.46 -24.32
N ARG A 734 -11.13 -10.51 -23.27
CA ARG A 734 -9.75 -11.01 -23.32
C ARG A 734 -9.73 -12.54 -23.25
N LEU A 735 -9.91 -13.14 -24.41
CA LEU A 735 -9.91 -14.59 -24.60
C LEU A 735 -8.49 -15.18 -24.61
N PRO A 736 -8.35 -16.50 -24.36
CA PRO A 736 -7.12 -17.22 -24.67
C PRO A 736 -6.65 -16.97 -26.13
N GLU A 737 -5.36 -17.08 -26.36
CA GLU A 737 -4.76 -16.83 -27.67
C GLU A 737 -5.45 -17.66 -28.77
N GLY A 738 -5.52 -17.10 -29.96
CA GLY A 738 -6.15 -17.73 -31.13
C GLY A 738 -7.68 -17.61 -31.18
N LEU A 739 -8.33 -17.02 -30.16
CA LEU A 739 -9.78 -16.84 -30.13
C LEU A 739 -10.16 -15.35 -30.22
N LYS A 740 -11.30 -15.10 -30.91
CA LYS A 740 -11.89 -13.75 -30.95
C LYS A 740 -13.41 -13.79 -31.02
N VAL A 741 -14.05 -12.67 -30.74
CA VAL A 741 -15.47 -12.45 -30.93
C VAL A 741 -15.77 -12.38 -32.43
N LYS A 742 -16.73 -13.17 -32.90
CA LYS A 742 -17.19 -13.20 -34.29
C LYS A 742 -18.47 -12.39 -34.50
N SER A 743 -19.37 -12.48 -33.54
CA SER A 743 -20.65 -11.77 -33.58
C SER A 743 -21.20 -11.60 -32.17
N VAL A 744 -22.17 -10.72 -32.03
CA VAL A 744 -22.95 -10.51 -30.82
C VAL A 744 -24.43 -10.48 -31.16
N ASP A 745 -25.29 -10.88 -30.22
CA ASP A 745 -26.74 -10.81 -30.40
C ASP A 745 -27.21 -9.36 -30.62
N GLN A 746 -28.29 -9.21 -31.39
CA GLN A 746 -28.83 -7.88 -31.71
C GLN A 746 -29.49 -7.19 -30.51
N GLU A 747 -29.97 -7.95 -29.53
CA GLU A 747 -30.66 -7.41 -28.36
C GLU A 747 -29.70 -6.65 -27.45
N SER A 748 -28.41 -7.00 -27.49
CA SER A 748 -27.34 -6.35 -26.73
C SER A 748 -27.10 -4.88 -27.11
N LYS A 749 -27.53 -4.45 -28.30
CA LYS A 749 -27.22 -3.14 -28.90
C LYS A 749 -25.71 -2.83 -28.98
N ALA A 750 -24.86 -3.83 -28.82
CA ALA A 750 -23.42 -3.72 -28.93
C ALA A 750 -22.96 -3.97 -30.37
N THR A 751 -21.80 -3.43 -30.70
CA THR A 751 -21.07 -3.78 -31.92
C THR A 751 -19.75 -4.45 -31.54
N VAL A 752 -19.33 -5.44 -32.33
CA VAL A 752 -18.01 -6.05 -32.16
C VAL A 752 -16.94 -5.05 -32.59
N VAL A 753 -15.92 -4.81 -31.77
CA VAL A 753 -14.80 -3.94 -32.16
C VAL A 753 -14.03 -4.54 -33.34
N PRO A 754 -13.37 -3.72 -34.19
CA PRO A 754 -12.80 -4.19 -35.48
C PRO A 754 -11.80 -5.33 -35.35
N ASP A 755 -11.02 -5.39 -34.27
CA ASP A 755 -10.04 -6.43 -33.99
C ASP A 755 -10.65 -7.74 -33.43
N GLY A 756 -11.95 -7.71 -33.09
CA GLY A 756 -12.65 -8.84 -32.48
C GLY A 756 -12.33 -9.06 -31.01
N CYS A 757 -11.70 -8.10 -30.34
CA CYS A 757 -11.27 -8.24 -28.94
C CYS A 757 -12.30 -7.71 -27.93
N GLY A 758 -13.51 -7.29 -28.36
CA GLY A 758 -14.50 -6.74 -27.42
C GLY A 758 -15.81 -6.29 -28.05
N LEU A 759 -16.64 -5.70 -27.21
CA LEU A 759 -17.95 -5.15 -27.55
C LEU A 759 -18.00 -3.67 -27.22
N ARG A 760 -18.56 -2.87 -28.13
CA ARG A 760 -18.71 -1.43 -27.97
C ARG A 760 -20.18 -1.03 -27.91
N TRP A 761 -20.51 -0.16 -26.98
CA TRP A 761 -21.79 0.57 -26.89
C TRP A 761 -21.54 2.07 -27.09
N ASN A 762 -22.45 2.75 -27.76
CA ASN A 762 -22.50 4.21 -27.86
C ASN A 762 -23.58 4.74 -26.91
N ALA A 763 -23.29 5.80 -26.16
CA ALA A 763 -24.16 6.39 -25.14
C ALA A 763 -24.81 5.32 -24.22
N PRO A 764 -24.00 4.49 -23.52
CA PRO A 764 -24.52 3.37 -22.75
C PRO A 764 -25.29 3.83 -21.51
N CYS A 765 -26.47 3.24 -21.27
CA CYS A 765 -27.27 3.49 -20.07
C CYS A 765 -28.10 2.27 -19.69
N GLY A 766 -28.37 2.10 -18.39
CA GLY A 766 -29.16 0.98 -17.87
C GLY A 766 -28.48 -0.37 -18.05
N THR A 767 -29.25 -1.45 -18.15
CA THR A 767 -28.73 -2.83 -18.22
C THR A 767 -28.62 -3.30 -19.66
N MET A 768 -27.43 -3.74 -20.05
CA MET A 768 -27.08 -4.29 -21.37
C MET A 768 -26.66 -5.75 -21.20
N LYS A 769 -27.53 -6.69 -21.58
CA LYS A 769 -27.17 -8.12 -21.63
C LYS A 769 -26.59 -8.45 -23.01
N PHE A 770 -25.68 -9.42 -23.06
CA PHE A 770 -25.09 -9.83 -24.33
C PHE A 770 -24.74 -11.33 -24.37
N CYS A 771 -24.78 -11.87 -25.56
CA CYS A 771 -24.25 -13.19 -25.91
C CYS A 771 -23.37 -13.04 -27.17
N ALA A 772 -22.07 -13.19 -26.98
CA ALA A 772 -21.08 -13.07 -28.05
C ALA A 772 -20.60 -14.44 -28.49
N SER A 773 -20.66 -14.74 -29.81
CA SER A 773 -20.14 -15.98 -30.40
C SER A 773 -18.62 -15.86 -30.57
N ILE A 774 -17.91 -16.91 -30.22
CA ILE A 774 -16.46 -16.98 -30.23
C ILE A 774 -16.00 -17.95 -31.35
N GLY A 775 -14.92 -17.60 -32.00
CA GLY A 775 -14.28 -18.48 -33.01
C GLY A 775 -12.79 -18.20 -33.11
N THR A 776 -12.10 -19.08 -33.86
CA THR A 776 -10.67 -18.93 -34.12
C THR A 776 -10.38 -17.69 -34.97
N ILE A 777 -9.18 -17.13 -34.81
CA ILE A 777 -8.71 -15.93 -35.52
C ILE A 777 -8.70 -16.21 -37.05
#